data_d26d8eaeab6eefb2c4894399dabfcbfd
#
_entry.id   d26d8eaeab6eefb2c4894399dabfcbfd
#
_cell.length_a   1.000
_cell.length_b   1.000
_cell.length_c   1.000
_cell.angle_alpha   90.00
_cell.angle_beta   90.00
_cell.angle_gamma   90.00
#
_symmetry.space_group_name_H-M   'P 1'
#
loop_
_entity.id
_entity.type
_entity.pdbx_description
1 polymer ?
#
loop_
_entity_poly.entity_id
_entity_poly.type
_entity_poly.pdbx_seq_one_letter_code
_entity_poly.pdbx_strand_id
1 'polypeptide(L)'
;MPEGDGGVSDIHAFWERTGSFYLSGQGEENLADPYIGMSVFPASTGVYRDMTNIRFEYPDWVAENCTACGNCYSICPDSAIPGLVNTIGEVFGAVIERIERRGTPTLYLRRETRNVEKRLRALLDEAGEAAEVRRLLDQAILEVLNEAQMEGSAQESLEREFGLFVEAIGEFRFAVTKPYYSNKEKKQKNSGGLFSITVNPYTCKGCMECVDVCDDGALVALPQTQEAIDKLRRDWEFWIDLPTTNPQYSRIDDLDEKVGALETMLLDKASYESMNAGDGSCLGCGEKTAVHLFTSTVTALMQPRVKAQVAKIERLIAELDQHIRLRLSASVDLGDVAAVSAAVDASADTDLTLSHLSASLEAGKASAPIDQKWLRWATQLLEKLRYQKWLYTEGKTGRGRAEMGIINSTGCTSVWGSTFPYNPYPFPWTSHLFQDSPSVAMGIFEGHMTKMAEGFKAIRMAELELAGKYKPEQHDDFFRRFNWKQFTDQEFRLCPPVVAVGGDGAMYDIGFQNLSRQMMSGVPVKVMILDTQVYSNTGGQACTSGFISQVADMSPYGKAWKGKSEIRKEMSLIGAAHRTSFILQSSAANVTHMLEGFIDGLNSRRPAVFNIYTTCQPEHGVGDDASARQARMALDSRAYPMFRFDPDAGTTFEECGSIEGNPAIGSDWSRYTINYLDENGKEAQLEVPLTFADFALTEGRFRKQFRMAPPETWNDDMVQMHEFLRLDEDEREGKFPYVWGVDRKNRLIRILCTQELALSCKERLDFWHQLRAIAGENPNRIDPQQVANQAKAEMAQSLAATLLKLSGGNVSAMADNLSGAAASAPAAGGEALDGYEPVWIETPECTACDECVEIAPGIFQYNDEKLAIVVNPQGGSYESIVKAAEKCTAEVIHPGTPWSSGEKNLDKLIKRAEKFQ
;
A
#
# COMPACT_ATOMS: atom_id res chain seq x y z
N MET A 1 10.29 -21.49 19.29
CA MET A 1 9.35 -20.53 19.95
C MET A 1 9.35 -20.83 21.44
N PRO A 2 9.21 -19.85 22.36
CA PRO A 2 9.08 -20.14 23.76
C PRO A 2 7.86 -21.03 23.99
N GLU A 3 7.97 -21.99 24.90
CA GLU A 3 6.85 -22.85 25.33
C GLU A 3 5.74 -21.91 25.81
N GLY A 4 4.52 -22.07 25.26
CA GLY A 4 3.38 -21.28 25.63
C GLY A 4 2.93 -21.59 27.06
N ASP A 5 2.26 -20.66 27.71
CA ASP A 5 1.73 -20.81 29.06
C ASP A 5 0.46 -21.67 29.15
N GLY A 6 0.02 -22.22 28.00
CA GLY A 6 -1.22 -22.99 27.85
C GLY A 6 -2.49 -22.14 27.98
N GLY A 7 -2.36 -20.81 27.98
CA GLY A 7 -3.47 -19.87 28.03
C GLY A 7 -4.27 -19.76 26.74
N VAL A 8 -5.32 -18.95 26.75
CA VAL A 8 -6.22 -18.73 25.59
C VAL A 8 -5.50 -18.07 24.40
N SER A 9 -4.39 -17.38 24.62
CA SER A 9 -3.56 -16.75 23.59
C SER A 9 -2.47 -17.66 23.04
N ASP A 10 -2.31 -18.88 23.59
CA ASP A 10 -1.31 -19.85 23.15
C ASP A 10 -1.79 -20.55 21.87
N ILE A 11 -1.18 -20.19 20.75
CA ILE A 11 -1.52 -20.74 19.42
C ILE A 11 -1.24 -22.26 19.32
N HIS A 12 -0.23 -22.78 20.00
CA HIS A 12 0.08 -24.20 20.00
C HIS A 12 -0.95 -24.99 20.81
N ALA A 13 -1.29 -24.51 22.02
CA ALA A 13 -2.33 -25.11 22.84
C ALA A 13 -3.70 -25.08 22.13
N PHE A 14 -4.01 -24.01 21.41
CA PHE A 14 -5.21 -23.94 20.58
C PHE A 14 -5.18 -25.01 19.50
N TRP A 15 -4.06 -25.11 18.77
CA TRP A 15 -3.97 -26.06 17.65
C TRP A 15 -4.06 -27.50 18.09
N GLU A 16 -3.35 -27.88 19.15
CA GLU A 16 -3.38 -29.25 19.70
C GLU A 16 -4.75 -29.65 20.24
N ARG A 17 -5.44 -28.75 20.92
CA ARG A 17 -6.70 -29.04 21.64
C ARG A 17 -7.94 -28.87 20.77
N THR A 18 -7.88 -28.02 19.74
CA THR A 18 -9.07 -27.61 18.99
C THR A 18 -8.82 -27.60 17.48
N GLY A 19 -7.83 -26.89 17.00
CA GLY A 19 -7.62 -26.67 15.56
C GLY A 19 -7.38 -27.97 14.78
N SER A 20 -6.62 -28.93 15.34
CA SER A 20 -6.33 -30.21 14.70
C SER A 20 -7.57 -31.08 14.50
N PHE A 21 -8.56 -31.00 15.40
CA PHE A 21 -9.84 -31.71 15.24
C PHE A 21 -10.61 -31.20 14.02
N TYR A 22 -10.64 -29.87 13.83
CA TYR A 22 -11.30 -29.29 12.66
C TYR A 22 -10.55 -29.62 11.37
N LEU A 23 -9.21 -29.58 11.39
CA LEU A 23 -8.40 -29.95 10.23
C LEU A 23 -8.63 -31.40 9.79
N SER A 24 -8.77 -32.32 10.75
CA SER A 24 -9.00 -33.76 10.48
C SER A 24 -10.46 -34.10 10.16
N GLY A 25 -11.37 -33.15 10.16
CA GLY A 25 -12.81 -33.36 9.96
C GLY A 25 -13.50 -33.96 11.16
N GLN A 26 -12.87 -33.93 12.34
CA GLN A 26 -13.37 -34.51 13.61
C GLN A 26 -13.84 -33.40 14.58
N GLY A 27 -14.19 -32.24 14.10
CA GLY A 27 -14.63 -31.12 14.94
C GLY A 27 -15.81 -31.45 15.86
N GLU A 28 -16.70 -32.34 15.43
CA GLU A 28 -17.86 -32.82 16.22
C GLU A 28 -17.43 -33.74 17.36
N GLU A 29 -16.27 -34.34 17.33
CA GLU A 29 -15.74 -35.22 18.39
C GLU A 29 -15.11 -34.41 19.54
N ASN A 30 -14.91 -33.11 19.36
CA ASN A 30 -14.40 -32.22 20.39
C ASN A 30 -15.51 -31.87 21.39
N LEU A 31 -15.58 -32.61 22.49
CA LEU A 31 -16.65 -32.51 23.50
C LEU A 31 -16.70 -31.18 24.24
N ALA A 32 -15.60 -30.47 24.30
CA ALA A 32 -15.50 -29.18 25.00
C ALA A 32 -14.52 -28.28 24.24
N ASP A 33 -15.05 -27.45 23.38
CA ASP A 33 -14.25 -26.42 22.71
C ASP A 33 -14.28 -25.13 23.55
N PRO A 34 -13.21 -24.79 24.31
CA PRO A 34 -13.19 -23.61 25.15
C PRO A 34 -13.16 -22.31 24.30
N TYR A 35 -12.66 -22.38 23.10
CA TYR A 35 -12.53 -21.19 22.21
C TYR A 35 -13.88 -20.84 21.57
N ILE A 36 -14.64 -21.83 21.10
CA ILE A 36 -16.01 -21.60 20.62
C ILE A 36 -16.90 -21.15 21.79
N GLY A 37 -16.76 -21.75 22.94
CA GLY A 37 -17.51 -21.36 24.15
C GLY A 37 -17.25 -19.92 24.59
N MET A 38 -16.05 -19.40 24.36
CA MET A 38 -15.67 -18.00 24.61
C MET A 38 -15.87 -17.09 23.39
N SER A 39 -16.24 -17.63 22.22
CA SER A 39 -16.32 -16.93 20.95
C SER A 39 -15.02 -16.24 20.55
N VAL A 40 -13.88 -16.88 20.82
CA VAL A 40 -12.54 -16.36 20.50
C VAL A 40 -11.65 -17.46 19.93
N PHE A 41 -10.70 -17.10 19.11
CA PHE A 41 -9.58 -17.96 18.73
C PHE A 41 -8.33 -17.12 18.48
N PRO A 42 -7.11 -17.69 18.62
CA PRO A 42 -5.88 -16.93 18.59
C PRO A 42 -5.65 -16.25 17.22
N ALA A 43 -4.86 -15.19 17.26
CA ALA A 43 -4.39 -14.49 16.07
C ALA A 43 -3.48 -15.40 15.22
N SER A 44 -3.44 -15.15 13.91
CA SER A 44 -2.51 -15.78 12.95
C SER A 44 -2.60 -17.32 12.85
N THR A 45 -3.70 -17.95 13.25
CA THR A 45 -3.86 -19.42 13.11
C THR A 45 -3.93 -19.88 11.65
N GLY A 46 -4.10 -18.95 10.72
CA GLY A 46 -3.99 -19.19 9.28
C GLY A 46 -2.66 -19.83 8.85
N VAL A 47 -1.58 -19.66 9.64
CA VAL A 47 -0.28 -20.31 9.38
C VAL A 47 -0.33 -21.84 9.40
N TYR A 48 -1.35 -22.45 10.01
CA TYR A 48 -1.56 -23.89 10.01
C TYR A 48 -2.29 -24.40 8.75
N ARG A 49 -2.79 -23.48 7.90
CA ARG A 49 -3.42 -23.86 6.64
C ARG A 49 -2.37 -24.20 5.60
N ASP A 50 -2.54 -25.31 4.92
CA ASP A 50 -1.71 -25.74 3.80
C ASP A 50 -2.55 -25.81 2.52
N MET A 51 -2.29 -24.89 1.59
CA MET A 51 -2.97 -24.79 0.29
C MET A 51 -2.27 -25.59 -0.83
N THR A 52 -1.22 -26.34 -0.52
CA THR A 52 -0.43 -27.08 -1.52
C THR A 52 -1.30 -27.96 -2.43
N ASN A 53 -2.32 -28.64 -1.85
CA ASN A 53 -3.13 -29.62 -2.59
C ASN A 53 -4.21 -29.01 -3.50
N ILE A 54 -4.46 -27.70 -3.44
CA ILE A 54 -5.49 -27.08 -4.29
C ILE A 54 -4.94 -26.50 -5.60
N ARG A 55 -3.62 -26.30 -5.70
CA ARG A 55 -3.01 -25.75 -6.92
C ARG A 55 -2.50 -26.87 -7.84
N PHE A 56 -2.65 -26.63 -9.13
CA PHE A 56 -2.15 -27.51 -10.19
C PHE A 56 -0.83 -27.01 -10.78
N GLU A 57 -0.59 -25.72 -10.67
CA GLU A 57 0.58 -25.00 -11.16
C GLU A 57 1.04 -23.97 -10.14
N TYR A 58 2.28 -23.52 -10.26
CA TYR A 58 2.88 -22.52 -9.38
C TYR A 58 3.73 -21.54 -10.18
N PRO A 59 3.91 -20.29 -9.72
CA PRO A 59 4.83 -19.35 -10.33
C PRO A 59 6.28 -19.75 -9.98
N ASP A 60 7.10 -20.05 -10.97
CA ASP A 60 8.55 -20.20 -10.81
C ASP A 60 9.26 -18.90 -11.18
N TRP A 61 10.24 -18.51 -10.38
CA TRP A 61 10.93 -17.24 -10.53
C TRP A 61 12.23 -17.38 -11.29
N VAL A 62 12.38 -16.67 -12.42
CA VAL A 62 13.58 -16.54 -13.25
C VAL A 62 14.28 -15.25 -12.81
N ALA A 63 15.25 -15.38 -11.90
CA ALA A 63 15.90 -14.26 -11.24
C ALA A 63 16.61 -13.29 -12.19
N GLU A 64 17.18 -13.82 -13.27
CA GLU A 64 17.95 -13.09 -14.28
C GLU A 64 17.10 -12.12 -15.11
N ASN A 65 15.77 -12.34 -15.16
CA ASN A 65 14.83 -11.49 -15.88
C ASN A 65 14.19 -10.43 -14.96
N CYS A 66 14.44 -10.49 -13.64
CA CYS A 66 13.70 -9.69 -12.67
C CYS A 66 14.26 -8.27 -12.56
N THR A 67 13.42 -7.28 -12.80
CA THR A 67 13.72 -5.84 -12.64
C THR A 67 13.46 -5.31 -11.22
N ALA A 68 12.82 -6.09 -10.36
CA ALA A 68 12.36 -5.71 -9.03
C ALA A 68 11.30 -4.58 -9.04
N CYS A 69 10.41 -4.57 -10.03
CA CYS A 69 9.32 -3.59 -10.14
C CYS A 69 8.28 -3.66 -9.00
N GLY A 70 8.11 -4.83 -8.35
CA GLY A 70 7.23 -5.00 -7.19
C GLY A 70 5.80 -5.42 -7.50
N ASN A 71 5.37 -5.46 -8.76
CA ASN A 71 3.99 -5.77 -9.13
C ASN A 71 3.51 -7.13 -8.59
N CYS A 72 4.37 -8.15 -8.63
CA CYS A 72 4.01 -9.51 -8.21
C CYS A 72 3.67 -9.63 -6.72
N TYR A 73 4.44 -9.00 -5.83
CA TYR A 73 4.15 -9.08 -4.40
C TYR A 73 3.06 -8.09 -3.95
N SER A 74 2.86 -7.00 -4.69
CA SER A 74 1.78 -6.03 -4.41
C SER A 74 0.40 -6.58 -4.77
N ILE A 75 0.30 -7.38 -5.85
CA ILE A 75 -0.98 -7.90 -6.30
C ILE A 75 -1.39 -9.22 -5.63
N CYS A 76 -0.46 -9.94 -4.99
CA CYS A 76 -0.71 -11.27 -4.46
C CYS A 76 -1.78 -11.28 -3.36
N PRO A 77 -2.98 -11.88 -3.58
CA PRO A 77 -4.07 -11.85 -2.61
C PRO A 77 -3.79 -12.72 -1.37
N ASP A 78 -2.89 -13.70 -1.49
CA ASP A 78 -2.61 -14.68 -0.45
C ASP A 78 -1.30 -14.43 0.30
N SER A 79 -0.67 -13.25 0.11
CA SER A 79 0.62 -12.89 0.69
C SER A 79 1.67 -14.00 0.49
N ALA A 80 1.66 -14.62 -0.71
CA ALA A 80 2.42 -15.82 -0.99
C ALA A 80 3.75 -15.56 -1.71
N ILE A 81 4.01 -14.31 -2.13
CA ILE A 81 5.24 -13.95 -2.89
C ILE A 81 5.96 -12.81 -2.16
N PRO A 82 6.63 -13.08 -1.04
CA PRO A 82 7.41 -12.05 -0.36
C PRO A 82 8.72 -11.76 -1.08
N GLY A 83 9.08 -10.46 -1.14
CA GLY A 83 10.37 -9.99 -1.60
C GLY A 83 11.27 -9.57 -0.45
N LEU A 84 12.60 -9.71 -0.61
CA LEU A 84 13.60 -9.18 0.31
C LEU A 84 14.79 -8.60 -0.45
N VAL A 85 15.45 -7.63 0.18
CA VAL A 85 16.76 -7.12 -0.25
C VAL A 85 17.73 -7.27 0.90
N ASN A 86 18.75 -8.11 0.71
CA ASN A 86 19.77 -8.37 1.71
C ASN A 86 21.17 -8.08 1.16
N THR A 87 22.04 -7.55 1.97
CA THR A 87 23.47 -7.52 1.64
C THR A 87 24.04 -8.94 1.54
N ILE A 88 25.08 -9.15 0.77
CA ILE A 88 25.73 -10.46 0.67
C ILE A 88 26.18 -10.94 2.06
N GLY A 89 26.68 -10.02 2.90
CA GLY A 89 27.09 -10.35 4.27
C GLY A 89 25.91 -10.81 5.15
N GLU A 90 24.71 -10.22 5.02
CA GLU A 90 23.50 -10.65 5.74
C GLU A 90 23.06 -12.04 5.28
N VAL A 91 23.09 -12.33 3.97
CA VAL A 91 22.80 -13.67 3.44
C VAL A 91 23.78 -14.71 4.02
N PHE A 92 25.07 -14.42 3.97
CA PHE A 92 26.08 -15.35 4.48
C PHE A 92 25.97 -15.54 6.01
N GLY A 93 25.64 -14.48 6.74
CA GLY A 93 25.36 -14.57 8.17
C GLY A 93 24.22 -15.53 8.47
N ALA A 94 23.10 -15.39 7.76
CA ALA A 94 21.92 -16.26 7.92
C ALA A 94 22.25 -17.74 7.62
N VAL A 95 23.02 -18.00 6.58
CA VAL A 95 23.49 -19.37 6.24
C VAL A 95 24.32 -19.96 7.36
N ILE A 96 25.28 -19.20 7.89
CA ILE A 96 26.16 -19.66 8.98
C ILE A 96 25.32 -19.98 10.23
N GLU A 97 24.40 -19.10 10.61
CA GLU A 97 23.51 -19.30 11.75
C GLU A 97 22.60 -20.52 11.57
N ARG A 98 22.13 -20.78 10.33
CA ARG A 98 21.36 -21.99 10.01
C ARG A 98 22.18 -23.28 10.23
N ILE A 99 23.46 -23.29 9.82
CA ILE A 99 24.37 -24.43 10.03
C ILE A 99 24.62 -24.64 11.53
N GLU A 100 24.94 -23.57 12.27
CA GLU A 100 25.24 -23.63 13.69
C GLU A 100 24.04 -24.05 14.54
N ARG A 101 22.81 -23.62 14.18
CA ARG A 101 21.56 -24.10 14.82
C ARG A 101 21.34 -25.61 14.65
N ARG A 102 21.89 -26.20 13.57
CA ARG A 102 21.87 -27.65 13.36
C ARG A 102 22.96 -28.40 14.14
N GLY A 103 23.72 -27.70 14.99
CA GLY A 103 24.72 -28.27 15.89
C GLY A 103 26.12 -28.43 15.28
N THR A 104 26.37 -27.87 14.11
CA THR A 104 27.70 -27.95 13.47
C THR A 104 28.43 -26.62 13.62
N PRO A 105 29.52 -26.52 14.42
CA PRO A 105 30.26 -25.29 14.56
C PRO A 105 31.02 -24.95 13.26
N THR A 106 31.05 -23.64 12.90
CA THR A 106 31.76 -23.13 11.74
C THR A 106 33.03 -22.40 12.22
N LEU A 107 34.20 -23.04 12.13
CA LEU A 107 35.47 -22.50 12.63
C LEU A 107 36.17 -21.62 11.61
N TYR A 108 36.19 -22.03 10.35
CA TYR A 108 36.91 -21.38 9.25
C TYR A 108 36.01 -20.54 8.37
N LEU A 109 34.79 -20.96 8.18
CA LEU A 109 33.81 -20.37 7.28
C LEU A 109 33.58 -18.88 7.59
N ARG A 110 33.36 -18.50 8.86
CA ARG A 110 33.14 -17.10 9.28
C ARG A 110 34.24 -16.14 8.86
N ARG A 111 35.49 -16.67 8.74
CA ARG A 111 36.63 -15.87 8.32
C ARG A 111 36.69 -15.74 6.80
N GLU A 112 36.48 -16.85 6.12
CA GLU A 112 36.63 -16.93 4.66
C GLU A 112 35.44 -16.37 3.89
N THR A 113 34.26 -16.29 4.48
CA THR A 113 33.07 -15.66 3.85
C THR A 113 33.30 -14.22 3.40
N ARG A 114 34.18 -13.45 4.09
CA ARG A 114 34.58 -12.10 3.64
C ARG A 114 35.36 -12.12 2.33
N ASN A 115 36.19 -13.15 2.13
CA ASN A 115 36.94 -13.34 0.90
C ASN A 115 36.00 -13.76 -0.23
N VAL A 116 35.03 -14.66 0.06
CA VAL A 116 33.99 -15.06 -0.88
C VAL A 116 33.13 -13.88 -1.27
N GLU A 117 32.69 -13.04 -0.30
CA GLU A 117 31.91 -11.83 -0.59
C GLU A 117 32.66 -10.88 -1.53
N LYS A 118 33.95 -10.61 -1.23
CA LYS A 118 34.78 -9.73 -2.07
C LYS A 118 34.90 -10.28 -3.50
N ARG A 119 35.07 -11.57 -3.64
CA ARG A 119 35.21 -12.24 -4.94
C ARG A 119 33.87 -12.25 -5.69
N LEU A 120 32.81 -12.59 -5.00
CA LEU A 120 31.46 -12.60 -5.57
C LEU A 120 31.08 -11.20 -6.08
N ARG A 121 31.33 -10.14 -5.31
CA ARG A 121 31.04 -8.75 -5.77
C ARG A 121 31.78 -8.42 -7.06
N ALA A 122 33.05 -8.80 -7.18
CA ALA A 122 33.80 -8.58 -8.41
C ALA A 122 33.21 -9.32 -9.62
N LEU A 123 32.74 -10.56 -9.42
CA LEU A 123 32.09 -11.34 -10.47
C LEU A 123 30.70 -10.79 -10.84
N LEU A 124 29.96 -10.29 -9.85
CA LEU A 124 28.64 -9.66 -10.08
C LEU A 124 28.78 -8.32 -10.82
N ASP A 125 29.79 -7.50 -10.47
CA ASP A 125 30.07 -6.23 -11.15
C ASP A 125 30.46 -6.47 -12.63
N GLU A 126 31.14 -7.57 -12.94
CA GLU A 126 31.49 -7.96 -14.32
C GLU A 126 30.29 -8.52 -15.10
N ALA A 127 29.45 -9.34 -14.44
CA ALA A 127 28.30 -10.00 -15.09
C ALA A 127 27.09 -9.08 -15.24
N GLY A 128 26.92 -8.06 -14.37
CA GLY A 128 25.80 -7.12 -14.38
C GLY A 128 24.45 -7.79 -14.01
N GLU A 129 23.35 -7.22 -14.50
CA GLU A 129 21.98 -7.60 -14.10
C GLU A 129 21.56 -9.00 -14.57
N ALA A 130 22.13 -9.50 -15.65
CA ALA A 130 21.91 -10.88 -16.11
C ALA A 130 22.73 -11.93 -15.35
N ALA A 131 23.29 -11.58 -14.18
CA ALA A 131 24.14 -12.45 -13.39
C ALA A 131 23.35 -13.62 -12.80
N GLU A 132 23.75 -14.82 -13.11
CA GLU A 132 23.32 -16.05 -12.42
C GLU A 132 24.07 -16.15 -11.08
N VAL A 133 23.51 -15.50 -10.04
CA VAL A 133 24.19 -15.28 -8.74
C VAL A 133 24.68 -16.59 -8.13
N ARG A 134 23.90 -17.67 -8.24
CA ARG A 134 24.23 -18.99 -7.69
C ARG A 134 25.52 -19.54 -8.33
N ARG A 135 25.62 -19.52 -9.64
CA ARG A 135 26.80 -20.00 -10.37
C ARG A 135 28.04 -19.19 -10.03
N LEU A 136 27.89 -17.86 -9.91
CA LEU A 136 29.01 -16.98 -9.55
C LEU A 136 29.42 -17.15 -8.08
N LEU A 137 28.48 -17.49 -7.19
CA LEU A 137 28.80 -17.84 -5.80
C LEU A 137 29.61 -19.13 -5.72
N ASP A 138 29.22 -20.19 -6.44
CA ASP A 138 29.98 -21.43 -6.49
C ASP A 138 31.38 -21.21 -7.06
N GLN A 139 31.52 -20.37 -8.09
CA GLN A 139 32.82 -19.95 -8.62
C GLN A 139 33.65 -19.20 -7.59
N ALA A 140 33.05 -18.23 -6.89
CA ALA A 140 33.76 -17.45 -5.86
C ALA A 140 34.26 -18.36 -4.71
N ILE A 141 33.46 -19.34 -4.30
CA ILE A 141 33.84 -20.33 -3.27
C ILE A 141 35.01 -21.18 -3.75
N LEU A 142 34.98 -21.69 -4.97
CA LEU A 142 36.04 -22.52 -5.55
C LEU A 142 37.37 -21.71 -5.66
N GLU A 143 37.29 -20.46 -6.09
CA GLU A 143 38.48 -19.60 -6.18
C GLU A 143 39.09 -19.36 -4.79
N VAL A 144 38.26 -19.05 -3.77
CA VAL A 144 38.69 -18.84 -2.39
C VAL A 144 39.31 -20.14 -1.79
N LEU A 145 38.69 -21.30 -2.02
CA LEU A 145 39.21 -22.59 -1.58
C LEU A 145 40.59 -22.89 -2.20
N ASN A 146 40.81 -22.59 -3.47
CA ASN A 146 42.07 -22.77 -4.16
C ASN A 146 43.17 -21.77 -3.70
N GLU A 147 42.77 -20.56 -3.31
CA GLU A 147 43.67 -19.52 -2.81
C GLU A 147 44.00 -19.70 -1.31
N ALA A 148 43.18 -20.47 -0.57
CA ALA A 148 43.38 -20.70 0.86
C ALA A 148 44.67 -21.50 1.09
N GLN A 149 45.65 -20.84 1.66
CA GLN A 149 46.95 -21.47 2.00
C GLN A 149 46.84 -22.26 3.32
N MET A 150 45.98 -23.26 3.36
CA MET A 150 45.80 -24.16 4.49
C MET A 150 46.36 -25.54 4.15
N GLU A 151 46.86 -26.28 5.12
CA GLU A 151 47.39 -27.62 4.91
C GLU A 151 46.71 -28.66 5.81
N GLY A 152 46.58 -29.88 5.33
CA GLY A 152 46.09 -31.05 6.07
C GLY A 152 44.65 -30.88 6.56
N SER A 153 44.39 -31.24 7.81
CA SER A 153 43.04 -31.28 8.40
C SER A 153 42.31 -29.92 8.45
N ALA A 154 43.01 -28.82 8.36
CA ALA A 154 42.40 -27.48 8.31
C ALA A 154 41.75 -27.24 6.95
N GLN A 155 42.42 -27.64 5.86
CA GLN A 155 41.87 -27.54 4.50
C GLN A 155 40.64 -28.44 4.34
N GLU A 156 40.70 -29.69 4.81
CA GLU A 156 39.58 -30.63 4.77
C GLU A 156 38.38 -30.11 5.59
N SER A 157 38.64 -29.43 6.71
CA SER A 157 37.58 -28.83 7.52
C SER A 157 36.91 -27.66 6.82
N LEU A 158 37.69 -26.77 6.16
CA LEU A 158 37.16 -25.64 5.38
C LEU A 158 36.33 -26.13 4.19
N GLU A 159 36.77 -27.11 3.43
CA GLU A 159 36.02 -27.71 2.31
C GLU A 159 34.71 -28.31 2.78
N ARG A 160 34.71 -29.02 3.92
CA ARG A 160 33.49 -29.53 4.52
C ARG A 160 32.54 -28.43 4.96
N GLU A 161 33.04 -27.38 5.61
CA GLU A 161 32.25 -26.22 6.04
C GLU A 161 31.61 -25.49 4.84
N PHE A 162 32.35 -25.31 3.73
CA PHE A 162 31.78 -24.76 2.49
C PHE A 162 30.78 -25.72 1.82
N GLY A 163 30.99 -27.03 1.92
CA GLY A 163 29.99 -28.00 1.47
C GLY A 163 28.66 -27.85 2.21
N LEU A 164 28.70 -27.68 3.53
CA LEU A 164 27.51 -27.38 4.34
C LEU A 164 26.90 -26.02 4.00
N PHE A 165 27.72 -25.03 3.68
CA PHE A 165 27.28 -23.69 3.29
C PHE A 165 26.48 -23.75 1.97
N VAL A 166 26.99 -24.43 0.97
CA VAL A 166 26.35 -24.66 -0.33
C VAL A 166 25.04 -25.45 -0.16
N GLU A 167 25.06 -26.51 0.68
CA GLU A 167 23.85 -27.28 1.02
C GLU A 167 22.80 -26.43 1.73
N ALA A 168 23.20 -25.56 2.66
CA ALA A 168 22.28 -24.74 3.46
C ALA A 168 21.58 -23.66 2.63
N ILE A 169 22.23 -23.05 1.62
CA ILE A 169 21.60 -22.14 0.64
C ILE A 169 20.66 -22.94 -0.31
N GLY A 170 21.05 -24.16 -0.64
CA GLY A 170 20.29 -24.99 -1.58
C GLY A 170 20.21 -24.39 -2.98
N GLU A 171 19.04 -24.35 -3.57
CA GLU A 171 18.76 -23.80 -4.90
C GLU A 171 18.11 -22.40 -4.82
N PHE A 172 18.15 -21.77 -3.64
CA PHE A 172 17.55 -20.44 -3.45
C PHE A 172 18.19 -19.41 -4.38
N ARG A 173 17.34 -18.65 -5.08
CA ARG A 173 17.79 -17.70 -6.12
C ARG A 173 17.88 -16.28 -5.58
N PHE A 174 18.78 -15.51 -6.16
CA PHE A 174 18.95 -14.07 -5.94
C PHE A 174 19.11 -13.38 -7.28
N ALA A 175 18.60 -12.14 -7.37
CA ALA A 175 18.75 -11.27 -8.54
C ALA A 175 19.67 -10.09 -8.24
N VAL A 176 20.46 -9.71 -9.24
CA VAL A 176 21.16 -8.42 -9.30
C VAL A 176 20.27 -7.45 -10.05
N THR A 177 19.74 -6.44 -9.38
CA THR A 177 18.75 -5.52 -9.97
C THR A 177 19.26 -4.09 -9.96
N LYS A 178 18.79 -3.28 -10.91
CA LYS A 178 19.19 -1.86 -10.99
C LYS A 178 18.94 -1.10 -9.68
N PRO A 179 17.70 -1.11 -9.11
CA PRO A 179 17.39 -0.28 -7.94
C PRO A 179 18.15 -0.67 -6.68
N TYR A 180 18.43 -1.95 -6.48
CA TYR A 180 18.98 -2.43 -5.22
C TYR A 180 20.44 -2.81 -5.27
N TYR A 181 20.99 -3.15 -6.44
CA TYR A 181 22.41 -3.50 -6.58
C TYR A 181 23.16 -2.44 -7.39
N SER A 182 22.91 -2.34 -8.70
CA SER A 182 23.74 -1.56 -9.62
C SER A 182 23.80 -0.08 -9.25
N ASN A 183 22.65 0.55 -8.98
CA ASN A 183 22.57 1.97 -8.63
C ASN A 183 23.18 2.24 -7.24
N LYS A 184 23.02 1.31 -6.29
CA LYS A 184 23.59 1.45 -4.96
C LYS A 184 25.12 1.31 -5.00
N GLU A 185 25.66 0.33 -5.76
CA GLU A 185 27.12 0.18 -5.95
C GLU A 185 27.78 1.39 -6.63
N LYS A 186 27.07 2.02 -7.61
CA LYS A 186 27.55 3.26 -8.26
C LYS A 186 27.62 4.43 -7.28
N LYS A 187 26.60 4.57 -6.39
CA LYS A 187 26.55 5.64 -5.39
C LYS A 187 27.59 5.42 -4.27
N GLN A 188 27.67 4.20 -3.78
CA GLN A 188 28.57 3.81 -2.71
C GLN A 188 29.05 2.37 -2.90
N LYS A 189 30.34 2.20 -3.09
CA LYS A 189 30.93 0.87 -3.31
C LYS A 189 30.63 -0.08 -2.13
N ASN A 190 30.28 -1.31 -2.42
CA ASN A 190 29.88 -2.39 -1.52
C ASN A 190 28.53 -2.14 -0.80
N SER A 191 27.68 -1.26 -1.31
CA SER A 191 26.34 -1.04 -0.76
C SER A 191 25.22 -1.77 -1.51
N GLY A 192 25.53 -2.43 -2.62
CA GLY A 192 24.57 -3.22 -3.38
C GLY A 192 24.02 -4.40 -2.58
N GLY A 193 22.70 -4.59 -2.65
CA GLY A 193 21.96 -5.69 -2.05
C GLY A 193 21.41 -6.65 -3.11
N LEU A 194 21.33 -7.92 -2.76
CA LEU A 194 20.71 -8.95 -3.58
C LEU A 194 19.21 -8.97 -3.33
N PHE A 195 18.44 -8.85 -4.40
CA PHE A 195 16.99 -8.99 -4.37
C PHE A 195 16.61 -10.47 -4.44
N SER A 196 15.59 -10.88 -3.70
CA SER A 196 15.05 -12.23 -3.78
C SER A 196 13.54 -12.23 -3.64
N ILE A 197 12.89 -13.10 -4.39
CA ILE A 197 11.48 -13.46 -4.23
C ILE A 197 11.43 -14.97 -3.96
N THR A 198 10.51 -15.37 -3.13
CA THR A 198 10.16 -16.79 -2.96
C THR A 198 8.65 -16.98 -3.00
N VAL A 199 8.22 -18.21 -3.12
CA VAL A 199 6.81 -18.58 -3.04
C VAL A 199 6.56 -19.31 -1.73
N ASN A 200 5.69 -18.76 -0.89
CA ASN A 200 5.20 -19.49 0.28
C ASN A 200 4.34 -20.69 -0.17
N PRO A 201 4.82 -21.93 -0.07
CA PRO A 201 4.11 -23.09 -0.59
C PRO A 201 2.81 -23.38 0.16
N TYR A 202 2.68 -22.89 1.38
CA TYR A 202 1.52 -23.14 2.24
C TYR A 202 0.36 -22.18 1.96
N THR A 203 0.64 -20.95 1.48
CA THR A 203 -0.38 -19.92 1.24
C THR A 203 -0.70 -19.71 -0.24
N CYS A 204 0.23 -20.00 -1.15
CA CYS A 204 0.02 -19.88 -2.59
C CYS A 204 -1.09 -20.82 -3.06
N LYS A 205 -2.09 -20.27 -3.75
CA LYS A 205 -3.21 -21.01 -4.34
C LYS A 205 -3.07 -21.30 -5.84
N GLY A 206 -2.06 -20.72 -6.50
CA GLY A 206 -1.84 -20.89 -7.92
C GLY A 206 -2.81 -20.12 -8.83
N CYS A 207 -3.21 -18.89 -8.43
CA CYS A 207 -4.10 -18.06 -9.24
C CYS A 207 -3.43 -17.42 -10.46
N MET A 208 -2.10 -17.34 -10.50
CA MET A 208 -1.26 -16.79 -11.58
C MET A 208 -1.38 -15.26 -11.80
N GLU A 209 -2.02 -14.50 -10.93
CA GLU A 209 -2.01 -13.04 -10.96
C GLU A 209 -0.60 -12.45 -11.07
N CYS A 210 0.33 -12.99 -10.28
CA CYS A 210 1.73 -12.55 -10.27
C CYS A 210 2.47 -12.82 -11.58
N VAL A 211 2.02 -13.80 -12.35
CA VAL A 211 2.55 -14.12 -13.70
C VAL A 211 1.96 -13.15 -14.73
N ASP A 212 0.65 -12.87 -14.65
CA ASP A 212 -0.05 -11.95 -15.56
C ASP A 212 0.51 -10.52 -15.49
N VAL A 213 0.89 -10.05 -14.29
CA VAL A 213 1.45 -8.69 -14.09
C VAL A 213 2.97 -8.59 -14.32
N CYS A 214 3.62 -9.68 -14.70
CA CYS A 214 5.07 -9.71 -14.89
C CYS A 214 5.46 -9.49 -16.34
N ASP A 215 5.57 -8.26 -16.78
CA ASP A 215 5.92 -7.89 -18.16
C ASP A 215 7.32 -8.37 -18.59
N ASP A 216 8.24 -8.55 -17.62
CA ASP A 216 9.62 -8.99 -17.87
C ASP A 216 9.76 -10.51 -18.07
N GLY A 217 8.66 -11.27 -17.90
CA GLY A 217 8.72 -12.74 -17.94
C GLY A 217 9.61 -13.37 -16.86
N ALA A 218 9.78 -12.64 -15.75
CA ALA A 218 10.52 -13.14 -14.59
C ALA A 218 9.72 -14.14 -13.74
N LEU A 219 8.41 -14.22 -13.90
CA LEU A 219 7.56 -15.23 -13.31
C LEU A 219 6.88 -16.04 -14.41
N VAL A 220 6.98 -17.35 -14.33
CA VAL A 220 6.42 -18.29 -15.33
C VAL A 220 5.60 -19.37 -14.62
N ALA A 221 4.43 -19.69 -15.18
CA ALA A 221 3.60 -20.78 -14.65
C ALA A 221 4.20 -22.15 -14.99
N LEU A 222 4.45 -22.98 -13.99
CA LEU A 222 4.91 -24.35 -14.17
C LEU A 222 3.96 -25.34 -13.49
N PRO A 223 3.78 -26.55 -14.07
CA PRO A 223 2.99 -27.63 -13.44
C PRO A 223 3.58 -28.02 -12.09
N GLN A 224 2.74 -28.22 -11.07
CA GLN A 224 3.17 -28.65 -9.76
C GLN A 224 3.52 -30.12 -9.75
N THR A 225 4.74 -30.47 -9.33
CA THR A 225 5.22 -31.83 -9.06
C THR A 225 5.63 -31.98 -7.61
N GLN A 226 5.88 -33.20 -7.15
CA GLN A 226 6.38 -33.39 -5.78
C GLN A 226 7.76 -32.77 -5.57
N GLU A 227 8.63 -32.84 -6.56
CA GLU A 227 9.95 -32.21 -6.53
C GLU A 227 9.84 -30.68 -6.41
N ALA A 228 8.88 -30.10 -7.14
CA ALA A 228 8.59 -28.64 -7.05
C ALA A 228 8.10 -28.26 -5.66
N ILE A 229 7.20 -29.03 -5.06
CA ILE A 229 6.72 -28.81 -3.68
C ILE A 229 7.88 -28.86 -2.70
N ASP A 230 8.72 -29.89 -2.78
CA ASP A 230 9.86 -30.05 -1.89
C ASP A 230 10.89 -28.93 -2.06
N LYS A 231 11.11 -28.44 -3.30
CA LYS A 231 11.95 -27.28 -3.59
C LYS A 231 11.35 -26.00 -2.95
N LEU A 232 10.08 -25.71 -3.19
CA LEU A 232 9.40 -24.54 -2.64
C LEU A 232 9.44 -24.53 -1.10
N ARG A 233 9.29 -25.68 -0.45
CA ARG A 233 9.41 -25.79 1.02
C ARG A 233 10.81 -25.49 1.51
N ARG A 234 11.85 -26.00 0.85
CA ARG A 234 13.24 -25.67 1.20
C ARG A 234 13.55 -24.18 1.00
N ASP A 235 13.10 -23.62 -0.11
CA ASP A 235 13.30 -22.19 -0.42
C ASP A 235 12.57 -21.31 0.60
N TRP A 236 11.34 -21.68 0.99
CA TRP A 236 10.57 -20.99 2.02
C TRP A 236 11.23 -21.06 3.40
N GLU A 237 11.72 -22.23 3.82
CA GLU A 237 12.48 -22.38 5.05
C GLU A 237 13.75 -21.52 5.07
N PHE A 238 14.43 -21.40 3.93
CA PHE A 238 15.60 -20.53 3.81
C PHE A 238 15.20 -19.04 3.90
N TRP A 239 14.13 -18.65 3.24
CA TRP A 239 13.60 -17.28 3.30
C TRP A 239 13.24 -16.85 4.73
N ILE A 240 12.66 -17.74 5.53
CA ILE A 240 12.35 -17.47 6.95
C ILE A 240 13.61 -17.11 7.74
N ASP A 241 14.73 -17.74 7.45
CA ASP A 241 16.02 -17.51 8.12
C ASP A 241 16.68 -16.19 7.69
N LEU A 242 16.40 -15.65 6.50
CA LEU A 242 16.93 -14.36 6.06
C LEU A 242 16.41 -13.22 6.95
N PRO A 243 17.19 -12.18 7.26
CA PRO A 243 16.70 -10.99 7.95
C PRO A 243 15.74 -10.19 7.06
N THR A 244 14.86 -9.38 7.68
CA THR A 244 14.05 -8.42 6.93
C THR A 244 14.92 -7.44 6.16
N THR A 245 14.36 -6.84 5.11
CA THR A 245 15.08 -5.87 4.27
C THR A 245 15.63 -4.72 5.12
N ASN A 246 16.91 -4.41 4.92
CA ASN A 246 17.53 -3.25 5.58
C ASN A 246 16.86 -1.95 5.09
N PRO A 247 16.52 -1.00 5.99
CA PRO A 247 15.85 0.26 5.64
C PRO A 247 16.54 1.07 4.51
N GLN A 248 17.85 0.91 4.30
CA GLN A 248 18.55 1.57 3.19
C GLN A 248 18.05 1.18 1.79
N TYR A 249 17.32 0.06 1.66
CA TYR A 249 16.78 -0.44 0.40
C TYR A 249 15.29 -0.17 0.22
N SER A 250 14.55 0.14 1.31
CA SER A 250 13.10 0.40 1.21
C SER A 250 12.77 1.70 0.49
N ARG A 251 13.71 2.65 0.40
CA ARG A 251 13.55 3.95 -0.28
C ARG A 251 12.42 4.81 0.27
N ILE A 252 11.98 4.53 1.48
CA ILE A 252 10.97 5.31 2.19
C ILE A 252 11.67 6.06 3.31
N ASP A 253 11.87 7.37 3.14
CA ASP A 253 12.48 8.24 4.15
C ASP A 253 11.51 8.53 5.28
N ASP A 254 10.27 8.90 4.90
CA ASP A 254 9.16 9.10 5.81
C ASP A 254 7.85 8.69 5.15
N LEU A 255 7.28 7.59 5.62
CA LEU A 255 6.04 7.04 5.11
C LEU A 255 4.85 7.99 5.36
N ASP A 256 4.85 8.74 6.46
CA ASP A 256 3.82 9.72 6.77
C ASP A 256 3.80 10.89 5.75
N GLU A 257 4.95 11.25 5.20
CA GLU A 257 5.10 12.27 4.17
C GLU A 257 4.90 11.72 2.75
N LYS A 258 4.77 10.43 2.59
CA LYS A 258 4.59 9.71 1.30
C LYS A 258 5.77 9.95 0.33
N VAL A 259 6.95 10.07 0.84
CA VAL A 259 8.19 10.20 0.08
C VAL A 259 8.79 8.82 -0.17
N GLY A 260 9.26 8.58 -1.39
CA GLY A 260 9.84 7.30 -1.80
C GLY A 260 8.84 6.36 -2.48
N ALA A 261 9.31 5.21 -2.93
CA ALA A 261 8.49 4.17 -3.55
C ALA A 261 7.72 3.40 -2.47
N LEU A 262 6.43 3.69 -2.34
CA LEU A 262 5.60 3.19 -1.22
C LEU A 262 5.48 1.67 -1.20
N GLU A 263 5.49 1.01 -2.35
CA GLU A 263 5.43 -0.45 -2.49
C GLU A 263 6.62 -1.14 -1.83
N THR A 264 7.75 -0.44 -1.67
CA THR A 264 8.94 -1.00 -1.00
C THR A 264 8.72 -1.29 0.49
N MET A 265 7.64 -0.77 1.11
CA MET A 265 7.24 -1.15 2.46
C MET A 265 6.92 -2.65 2.57
N LEU A 266 6.49 -3.29 1.45
CA LEU A 266 6.21 -4.72 1.37
C LEU A 266 7.47 -5.59 1.39
N LEU A 267 8.65 -5.00 1.25
CA LEU A 267 9.94 -5.69 1.43
C LEU A 267 10.30 -5.89 2.91
N ASP A 268 9.58 -5.28 3.84
CA ASP A 268 9.66 -5.57 5.26
C ASP A 268 8.79 -6.79 5.60
N LYS A 269 9.38 -7.79 6.27
CA LYS A 269 8.68 -9.04 6.61
C LYS A 269 7.41 -8.80 7.42
N ALA A 270 7.46 -7.96 8.45
CA ALA A 270 6.32 -7.74 9.31
C ALA A 270 5.18 -7.04 8.56
N SER A 271 5.51 -6.08 7.68
CA SER A 271 4.52 -5.41 6.84
C SER A 271 3.87 -6.40 5.86
N TYR A 272 4.66 -7.23 5.19
CA TYR A 272 4.14 -8.22 4.25
C TYR A 272 3.32 -9.32 4.92
N GLU A 273 3.74 -9.78 6.09
CA GLU A 273 3.07 -10.83 6.89
C GLU A 273 1.92 -10.29 7.76
N SER A 274 1.50 -9.02 7.56
CA SER A 274 0.37 -8.40 8.27
C SER A 274 -0.96 -9.10 8.02
N MET A 275 -1.03 -9.97 7.00
CA MET A 275 -2.15 -10.86 6.73
C MET A 275 -1.63 -12.20 6.17
N ASN A 276 -2.08 -13.31 6.76
CA ASN A 276 -1.87 -14.64 6.19
C ASN A 276 -2.99 -14.96 5.17
N ALA A 277 -2.83 -16.03 4.40
CA ALA A 277 -3.75 -16.38 3.32
C ALA A 277 -5.25 -16.41 3.69
N GLY A 278 -5.60 -16.86 4.89
CA GLY A 278 -7.00 -17.17 5.23
C GLY A 278 -7.52 -18.39 4.48
N ASP A 279 -8.73 -18.83 4.80
CA ASP A 279 -9.38 -19.96 4.13
C ASP A 279 -10.75 -19.55 3.55
N GLY A 280 -11.29 -20.33 2.59
CA GLY A 280 -12.61 -20.07 2.02
C GLY A 280 -12.69 -18.89 1.03
N SER A 281 -11.57 -18.33 0.56
CA SER A 281 -11.55 -17.35 -0.52
C SER A 281 -11.34 -17.98 -1.89
N CYS A 282 -11.85 -17.28 -2.93
CA CYS A 282 -11.58 -17.64 -4.33
C CYS A 282 -10.10 -17.44 -4.69
N LEU A 283 -9.64 -18.08 -5.78
CA LEU A 283 -8.34 -17.80 -6.37
C LEU A 283 -8.35 -16.39 -6.96
N GLY A 284 -7.27 -15.65 -6.80
CA GLY A 284 -7.14 -14.29 -7.35
C GLY A 284 -8.06 -13.24 -6.71
N CYS A 285 -8.57 -13.47 -5.49
CA CYS A 285 -9.56 -12.62 -4.83
C CYS A 285 -9.08 -11.18 -4.63
N GLY A 286 -9.66 -10.21 -5.36
CA GLY A 286 -9.30 -8.80 -5.27
C GLY A 286 -9.58 -8.16 -3.91
N GLU A 287 -10.57 -8.66 -3.14
CA GLU A 287 -10.80 -8.18 -1.76
C GLU A 287 -9.56 -8.42 -0.88
N LYS A 288 -8.94 -9.60 -0.99
CA LYS A 288 -7.76 -9.93 -0.20
C LYS A 288 -6.55 -9.07 -0.56
N THR A 289 -6.34 -8.79 -1.84
CA THR A 289 -5.29 -7.86 -2.28
C THR A 289 -5.46 -6.49 -1.62
N ALA A 290 -6.66 -5.92 -1.68
CA ALA A 290 -6.93 -4.61 -1.09
C ALA A 290 -6.72 -4.61 0.44
N VAL A 291 -7.20 -5.64 1.14
CA VAL A 291 -7.05 -5.75 2.60
C VAL A 291 -5.58 -5.99 2.98
N HIS A 292 -4.84 -6.81 2.23
CA HIS A 292 -3.40 -7.02 2.47
C HIS A 292 -2.61 -5.72 2.35
N LEU A 293 -2.80 -4.95 1.29
CA LEU A 293 -2.15 -3.65 1.12
C LEU A 293 -2.51 -2.66 2.24
N PHE A 294 -3.76 -2.67 2.69
CA PHE A 294 -4.21 -1.84 3.79
C PHE A 294 -3.54 -2.23 5.12
N THR A 295 -3.56 -3.51 5.48
CA THR A 295 -2.96 -4.00 6.73
C THR A 295 -1.44 -3.80 6.73
N SER A 296 -0.79 -4.01 5.58
CA SER A 296 0.64 -3.73 5.38
C SER A 296 0.96 -2.25 5.60
N THR A 297 0.12 -1.35 5.09
CA THR A 297 0.28 0.10 5.30
C THR A 297 0.17 0.46 6.78
N VAL A 298 -0.81 -0.09 7.50
CA VAL A 298 -0.96 0.16 8.94
C VAL A 298 0.26 -0.32 9.70
N THR A 299 0.73 -1.54 9.43
CA THR A 299 1.91 -2.12 10.09
C THR A 299 3.16 -1.28 9.80
N ALA A 300 3.40 -0.91 8.55
CA ALA A 300 4.53 -0.07 8.16
C ALA A 300 4.53 1.31 8.86
N LEU A 301 3.36 1.94 9.00
CA LEU A 301 3.21 3.22 9.72
C LEU A 301 3.42 3.05 11.23
N MET A 302 2.90 1.98 11.82
CA MET A 302 2.91 1.81 13.28
C MET A 302 4.25 1.38 13.83
N GLN A 303 5.05 0.58 13.12
CA GLN A 303 6.35 0.09 13.58
C GLN A 303 7.30 1.23 14.03
N PRO A 304 7.64 2.23 13.20
CA PRO A 304 8.53 3.31 13.61
C PRO A 304 7.94 4.18 14.72
N ARG A 305 6.61 4.40 14.72
CA ARG A 305 5.91 5.19 15.74
C ARG A 305 5.97 4.51 17.11
N VAL A 306 5.73 3.19 17.16
CA VAL A 306 5.81 2.39 18.39
C VAL A 306 7.24 2.33 18.90
N LYS A 307 8.22 2.11 18.02
CA LYS A 307 9.65 2.12 18.37
C LYS A 307 10.08 3.44 19.01
N ALA A 308 9.70 4.57 18.40
CA ALA A 308 9.99 5.90 18.94
C ALA A 308 9.31 6.13 20.30
N GLN A 309 8.06 5.65 20.45
CA GLN A 309 7.32 5.77 21.71
C GLN A 309 7.94 4.95 22.84
N VAL A 310 8.37 3.71 22.55
CA VAL A 310 9.05 2.85 23.52
C VAL A 310 10.35 3.52 23.98
N ALA A 311 11.17 4.01 23.06
CA ALA A 311 12.40 4.74 23.41
C ALA A 311 12.13 5.99 24.27
N LYS A 312 11.04 6.73 23.96
CA LYS A 312 10.61 7.87 24.79
C LYS A 312 10.22 7.44 26.20
N ILE A 313 9.45 6.37 26.35
CA ILE A 313 9.03 5.86 27.65
C ILE A 313 10.23 5.36 28.46
N GLU A 314 11.16 4.63 27.83
CA GLU A 314 12.40 4.15 28.48
C GLU A 314 13.23 5.29 29.03
N ARG A 315 13.40 6.35 28.24
CA ARG A 315 14.09 7.56 28.70
C ARG A 315 13.37 8.19 29.89
N LEU A 316 12.06 8.36 29.83
CA LEU A 316 11.27 8.94 30.93
C LEU A 316 11.32 8.08 32.19
N ILE A 317 11.35 6.75 32.08
CA ILE A 317 11.52 5.83 33.22
C ILE A 317 12.87 6.09 33.88
N ALA A 318 13.97 6.14 33.10
CA ALA A 318 15.29 6.35 33.64
C ALA A 318 15.44 7.73 34.30
N GLU A 319 14.97 8.78 33.61
CA GLU A 319 15.04 10.16 34.13
C GLU A 319 14.18 10.36 35.38
N LEU A 320 12.98 9.80 35.43
CA LEU A 320 12.09 9.90 36.57
C LEU A 320 12.60 9.11 37.78
N ASP A 321 13.14 7.90 37.56
CA ASP A 321 13.80 7.10 38.62
C ASP A 321 14.98 7.87 39.22
N GLN A 322 15.85 8.44 38.37
CA GLN A 322 16.96 9.29 38.80
C GLN A 322 16.47 10.52 39.60
N HIS A 323 15.41 11.20 39.09
CA HIS A 323 14.84 12.38 39.75
C HIS A 323 14.29 12.04 41.15
N ILE A 324 13.62 10.93 41.30
CA ILE A 324 13.13 10.44 42.58
C ILE A 324 14.30 10.17 43.54
N ARG A 325 15.34 9.46 43.04
CA ARG A 325 16.54 9.14 43.84
C ARG A 325 17.28 10.40 44.31
N LEU A 326 17.46 11.39 43.43
CA LEU A 326 18.09 12.66 43.75
C LEU A 326 17.33 13.43 44.82
N ARG A 327 15.99 13.50 44.73
CA ARG A 327 15.17 14.12 45.76
C ARG A 327 15.20 13.36 47.09
N LEU A 328 15.25 12.04 47.06
CA LEU A 328 15.42 11.21 48.24
C LEU A 328 16.80 11.43 48.89
N SER A 329 17.88 11.45 48.12
CA SER A 329 19.23 11.67 48.63
C SER A 329 19.42 13.07 49.23
N ALA A 330 18.77 14.10 48.62
CA ALA A 330 18.80 15.47 49.17
C ALA A 330 18.07 15.61 50.53
N SER A 331 17.23 14.65 50.89
CA SER A 331 16.47 14.63 52.15
C SER A 331 17.09 13.76 53.24
N VAL A 332 18.15 12.99 52.92
CA VAL A 332 18.94 12.19 53.87
C VAL A 332 20.04 13.10 54.45
N ASP A 333 20.16 13.12 55.80
CA ASP A 333 21.27 13.84 56.44
C ASP A 333 22.60 13.15 56.08
N LEU A 334 23.36 13.78 55.23
CA LEU A 334 24.69 13.31 54.80
C LEU A 334 25.71 13.27 55.94
N GLY A 335 25.38 13.73 57.14
CA GLY A 335 26.20 13.64 58.34
C GLY A 335 26.10 12.25 59.02
N ASP A 336 25.14 11.40 58.70
CA ASP A 336 25.05 10.02 59.24
C ASP A 336 25.59 9.01 58.23
N VAL A 337 26.91 8.78 58.25
CA VAL A 337 27.65 7.86 57.37
C VAL A 337 27.12 6.42 57.49
N ALA A 338 26.54 6.02 58.63
CA ALA A 338 25.99 4.67 58.83
C ALA A 338 24.65 4.50 58.10
N ALA A 339 23.82 5.54 58.09
CA ALA A 339 22.54 5.51 57.37
C ALA A 339 22.74 5.58 55.84
N VAL A 340 23.75 6.31 55.40
CA VAL A 340 24.14 6.37 53.95
C VAL A 340 24.73 5.04 53.49
N SER A 341 25.62 4.42 54.27
CA SER A 341 26.20 3.13 53.94
C SER A 341 25.17 2.01 53.91
N ALA A 342 24.23 1.98 54.86
CA ALA A 342 23.14 1.01 54.88
C ALA A 342 22.16 1.18 53.73
N ALA A 343 21.93 2.41 53.27
CA ALA A 343 21.10 2.69 52.11
C ALA A 343 21.80 2.29 50.77
N VAL A 344 23.12 2.45 50.66
CA VAL A 344 23.94 2.06 49.51
C VAL A 344 24.12 0.54 49.46
N ASP A 345 24.40 -0.11 50.60
CA ASP A 345 24.56 -1.57 50.68
C ASP A 345 23.23 -2.30 50.43
N ALA A 346 22.11 -1.75 50.85
CA ALA A 346 20.77 -2.26 50.55
C ALA A 346 20.40 -2.09 49.04
N SER A 347 21.04 -1.16 48.32
CA SER A 347 20.81 -0.95 46.88
C SER A 347 21.67 -1.81 45.94
N ALA A 348 22.68 -2.49 46.47
CA ALA A 348 23.63 -3.27 45.68
C ALA A 348 23.21 -4.73 45.45
N ASP A 349 22.26 -5.28 46.23
CA ASP A 349 22.01 -6.75 46.22
C ASP A 349 20.56 -7.18 46.10
N THR A 350 19.61 -6.30 45.84
CA THR A 350 18.21 -6.69 45.68
C THR A 350 17.50 -5.81 44.65
N ASP A 351 16.55 -6.41 43.91
CA ASP A 351 15.47 -5.71 43.17
C ASP A 351 14.64 -4.86 44.14
N LEU A 352 15.23 -3.76 44.65
CA LEU A 352 14.59 -2.78 45.49
C LEU A 352 13.54 -2.05 44.64
N THR A 353 12.34 -2.57 44.64
CA THR A 353 11.19 -1.83 44.13
C THR A 353 11.07 -0.57 44.97
N LEU A 354 10.80 0.55 44.32
CA LEU A 354 10.56 1.87 44.97
C LEU A 354 9.46 1.81 46.05
N SER A 355 8.58 0.80 46.03
CA SER A 355 7.62 0.46 47.05
C SER A 355 8.28 0.05 48.38
N HIS A 356 9.41 -0.68 48.38
CA HIS A 356 10.14 -1.04 49.57
C HIS A 356 10.87 0.16 50.19
N LEU A 357 11.38 1.09 49.33
CA LEU A 357 11.97 2.35 49.79
C LEU A 357 10.92 3.25 50.44
N SER A 358 9.74 3.35 49.88
CA SER A 358 8.59 4.08 50.43
C SER A 358 8.16 3.54 51.77
N ALA A 359 8.06 2.21 51.91
CA ALA A 359 7.73 1.56 53.17
C ALA A 359 8.80 1.78 54.29
N SER A 360 10.08 1.85 53.89
CA SER A 360 11.21 2.12 54.79
C SER A 360 11.23 3.58 55.28
N LEU A 361 10.83 4.51 54.41
CA LEU A 361 10.69 5.95 54.78
C LEU A 361 9.46 6.21 55.68
N GLU A 362 8.37 5.47 55.48
CA GLU A 362 7.20 5.50 56.37
C GLU A 362 7.54 5.03 57.82
N ALA A 363 8.60 4.27 57.98
CA ALA A 363 9.08 3.81 59.29
C ALA A 363 9.90 4.84 60.11
N GLY A 364 10.01 6.09 59.67
CA GLY A 364 10.50 7.22 60.45
C GLY A 364 12.02 7.37 60.52
N LYS A 365 12.79 6.97 59.53
CA LYS A 365 14.25 7.07 59.51
C LYS A 365 14.85 8.22 58.70
N ALA A 366 14.08 9.24 58.31
CA ALA A 366 14.55 10.39 57.54
C ALA A 366 14.62 11.68 58.37
N SER A 367 15.68 12.45 58.24
CA SER A 367 15.96 13.67 59.01
C SER A 367 15.31 14.96 58.46
N ALA A 368 14.71 14.93 57.27
CA ALA A 368 13.88 16.02 56.71
C ALA A 368 12.57 15.47 56.17
N PRO A 369 11.42 16.15 56.36
CA PRO A 369 10.15 15.62 55.90
C PRO A 369 10.10 15.71 54.36
N ILE A 370 10.29 14.57 53.68
CA ILE A 370 9.93 14.45 52.28
C ILE A 370 8.42 14.60 52.17
N ASP A 371 7.97 15.31 51.15
CA ASP A 371 6.54 15.30 50.87
C ASP A 371 6.12 13.87 50.41
N GLN A 372 5.61 13.13 51.38
CA GLN A 372 5.17 11.74 51.19
C GLN A 372 4.06 11.61 50.16
N LYS A 373 3.27 12.68 49.93
CA LYS A 373 2.26 12.70 48.87
C LYS A 373 2.92 12.72 47.51
N TRP A 374 3.93 13.59 47.35
CA TRP A 374 4.72 13.66 46.09
C TRP A 374 5.45 12.32 45.84
N LEU A 375 6.11 11.74 46.83
CA LEU A 375 6.84 10.49 46.66
C LEU A 375 5.93 9.33 46.18
N ARG A 376 4.79 9.19 46.89
CA ARG A 376 3.79 8.18 46.50
C ARG A 376 3.26 8.40 45.10
N TRP A 377 2.96 9.62 44.75
CA TRP A 377 2.51 10.00 43.41
C TRP A 377 3.59 9.74 42.32
N ALA A 378 4.83 10.14 42.56
CA ALA A 378 5.93 9.97 41.63
C ALA A 378 6.26 8.47 41.42
N THR A 379 6.24 7.66 42.48
CA THR A 379 6.42 6.20 42.41
C THR A 379 5.29 5.55 41.59
N GLN A 380 4.04 5.89 41.85
CA GLN A 380 2.90 5.39 41.05
C GLN A 380 3.00 5.83 39.58
N LEU A 381 3.50 7.03 39.32
CA LEU A 381 3.73 7.49 37.96
C LEU A 381 4.80 6.66 37.25
N LEU A 382 5.90 6.36 37.94
CA LEU A 382 6.96 5.50 37.42
C LEU A 382 6.45 4.08 37.12
N GLU A 383 5.65 3.49 37.97
CA GLU A 383 5.00 2.20 37.77
C GLU A 383 4.06 2.23 36.54
N LYS A 384 3.30 3.32 36.39
CA LYS A 384 2.46 3.50 35.19
C LYS A 384 3.29 3.55 33.92
N LEU A 385 4.43 4.23 33.89
CA LEU A 385 5.34 4.26 32.74
C LEU A 385 5.92 2.88 32.43
N ARG A 386 6.35 2.12 33.45
CA ARG A 386 6.81 0.73 33.29
C ARG A 386 5.72 -0.18 32.73
N TYR A 387 4.50 -0.04 33.21
CA TYR A 387 3.35 -0.75 32.69
C TYR A 387 3.04 -0.36 31.23
N GLN A 388 3.15 0.92 30.87
CA GLN A 388 3.00 1.36 29.48
C GLN A 388 4.07 0.73 28.58
N LYS A 389 5.35 0.72 29.02
CA LYS A 389 6.43 0.04 28.28
C LYS A 389 6.06 -1.42 28.05
N TRP A 390 5.69 -2.14 29.09
CA TRP A 390 5.30 -3.55 29.01
C TRP A 390 4.15 -3.77 28.02
N LEU A 391 3.13 -2.90 28.01
CA LEU A 391 2.02 -2.98 27.05
C LEU A 391 2.48 -2.86 25.60
N TYR A 392 3.49 -2.04 25.32
CA TYR A 392 4.01 -1.87 23.96
C TYR A 392 4.96 -2.99 23.54
N THR A 393 5.75 -3.55 24.45
CA THR A 393 6.83 -4.50 24.12
C THR A 393 6.44 -5.96 24.29
N GLU A 394 5.63 -6.27 25.27
CA GLU A 394 5.27 -7.63 25.66
C GLU A 394 3.76 -7.84 25.70
N GLY A 395 3.05 -7.08 26.56
CA GLY A 395 1.63 -7.27 26.78
C GLY A 395 1.30 -8.67 27.28
N LYS A 396 0.01 -9.05 27.22
CA LYS A 396 -0.45 -10.38 27.65
C LYS A 396 -0.07 -11.50 26.68
N THR A 397 0.21 -11.16 25.44
CA THR A 397 0.49 -12.13 24.37
C THR A 397 1.98 -12.30 24.08
N GLY A 398 2.87 -11.57 24.76
CA GLY A 398 4.29 -11.50 24.46
C GLY A 398 4.64 -10.77 23.16
N ARG A 399 3.66 -10.16 22.50
CA ARG A 399 3.84 -9.49 21.18
C ARG A 399 3.63 -7.98 21.25
N GLY A 400 3.37 -7.44 22.41
CA GLY A 400 3.04 -6.03 22.61
C GLY A 400 1.60 -5.68 22.21
N ARG A 401 1.38 -4.40 21.95
CA ARG A 401 0.08 -3.86 21.55
C ARG A 401 -0.19 -4.14 20.08
N ALA A 402 -1.41 -4.59 19.78
CA ALA A 402 -1.87 -4.72 18.39
C ALA A 402 -1.86 -3.37 17.66
N GLU A 403 -1.50 -3.40 16.37
CA GLU A 403 -1.33 -2.21 15.54
C GLU A 403 -2.66 -1.63 15.04
N MET A 404 -3.72 -2.45 15.01
CA MET A 404 -5.08 -2.06 14.65
C MET A 404 -6.12 -3.02 15.25
N GLY A 405 -7.41 -2.69 15.08
CA GLY A 405 -8.52 -3.57 15.34
C GLY A 405 -9.53 -3.55 14.21
N ILE A 406 -10.02 -4.71 13.77
CA ILE A 406 -10.99 -4.84 12.67
C ILE A 406 -12.37 -5.24 13.21
N ILE A 407 -13.40 -4.54 12.73
CA ILE A 407 -14.80 -4.90 12.89
C ILE A 407 -15.33 -5.25 11.51
N ASN A 408 -15.62 -6.51 11.27
CA ASN A 408 -16.00 -7.02 9.98
C ASN A 408 -17.51 -7.15 9.84
N SER A 409 -18.07 -6.74 8.70
CA SER A 409 -19.45 -7.03 8.32
C SER A 409 -19.54 -8.40 7.66
N THR A 410 -20.66 -9.08 7.83
CA THR A 410 -20.90 -10.39 7.19
C THR A 410 -20.85 -10.29 5.67
N GLY A 411 -20.10 -11.21 5.03
CA GLY A 411 -19.87 -11.27 3.59
C GLY A 411 -18.66 -12.15 3.27
N CYS A 412 -18.05 -12.01 2.10
CA CYS A 412 -16.84 -12.73 1.73
C CYS A 412 -15.70 -12.50 2.73
N THR A 413 -15.55 -11.28 3.24
CA THR A 413 -14.56 -10.93 4.25
C THR A 413 -14.69 -11.72 5.55
N SER A 414 -15.91 -12.06 5.96
CA SER A 414 -16.16 -12.96 7.08
C SER A 414 -15.77 -14.39 6.75
N VAL A 415 -16.04 -14.85 5.53
CA VAL A 415 -15.75 -16.23 5.11
C VAL A 415 -14.24 -16.47 5.14
N TRP A 416 -13.47 -15.73 4.37
CA TRP A 416 -12.03 -15.95 4.33
C TRP A 416 -11.29 -15.44 5.58
N GLY A 417 -11.88 -14.52 6.34
CA GLY A 417 -11.32 -14.01 7.59
C GLY A 417 -11.65 -14.85 8.82
N SER A 418 -12.70 -15.70 8.79
CA SER A 418 -13.18 -16.45 9.96
C SER A 418 -13.58 -17.89 9.68
N THR A 419 -13.07 -18.51 8.64
CA THR A 419 -13.23 -19.97 8.45
C THR A 419 -12.46 -20.69 9.56
N PHE A 420 -13.18 -20.96 10.67
CA PHE A 420 -12.58 -21.61 11.83
C PHE A 420 -11.95 -22.95 11.46
N PRO A 421 -10.72 -23.26 11.90
CA PRO A 421 -9.91 -22.57 12.93
C PRO A 421 -8.86 -21.56 12.39
N TYR A 422 -8.98 -21.05 11.19
CA TYR A 422 -7.96 -20.28 10.49
C TYR A 422 -8.25 -18.78 10.57
N ASN A 423 -7.42 -18.04 11.32
CA ASN A 423 -7.46 -16.59 11.42
C ASN A 423 -6.29 -15.99 10.63
N PRO A 424 -6.52 -15.18 9.57
CA PRO A 424 -5.46 -14.59 8.78
C PRO A 424 -4.76 -13.40 9.44
N TYR A 425 -5.32 -12.82 10.49
CA TYR A 425 -4.86 -11.57 11.07
C TYR A 425 -3.98 -11.75 12.31
N PRO A 426 -2.88 -11.00 12.43
CA PRO A 426 -2.06 -10.95 13.64
C PRO A 426 -2.62 -10.03 14.74
N PHE A 427 -3.72 -9.32 14.49
CA PHE A 427 -4.35 -8.36 15.39
C PHE A 427 -5.82 -8.71 15.66
N PRO A 428 -6.44 -8.10 16.70
CA PRO A 428 -7.83 -8.40 17.08
C PRO A 428 -8.81 -8.05 15.97
N TRP A 429 -9.75 -8.93 15.71
CA TRP A 429 -10.87 -8.66 14.83
C TRP A 429 -12.14 -9.32 15.38
N THR A 430 -13.28 -8.81 14.93
CA THR A 430 -14.60 -9.38 15.24
C THR A 430 -15.52 -9.27 14.04
N SER A 431 -16.44 -10.22 13.89
CA SER A 431 -17.47 -10.17 12.85
C SER A 431 -18.81 -9.78 13.47
N HIS A 432 -19.53 -8.88 12.79
CA HIS A 432 -20.86 -8.44 13.19
C HIS A 432 -21.92 -8.79 12.15
N LEU A 433 -22.93 -9.55 12.56
CA LEU A 433 -23.88 -10.20 11.64
C LEU A 433 -24.90 -9.22 11.02
N PHE A 434 -25.17 -8.10 11.68
CA PHE A 434 -26.29 -7.21 11.32
C PHE A 434 -25.88 -6.00 10.48
N GLN A 435 -24.66 -6.00 9.93
CA GLN A 435 -24.13 -4.95 9.05
C GLN A 435 -24.04 -3.55 9.71
N ASP A 436 -24.04 -3.48 11.02
CA ASP A 436 -23.89 -2.25 11.80
C ASP A 436 -22.46 -2.06 12.32
N SER A 437 -21.47 -2.72 11.67
CA SER A 437 -20.05 -2.65 12.02
C SER A 437 -19.51 -1.21 12.16
N PRO A 438 -19.91 -0.19 11.35
CA PRO A 438 -19.48 1.19 11.58
C PRO A 438 -19.94 1.77 12.92
N SER A 439 -21.14 1.41 13.38
CA SER A 439 -21.67 1.86 14.69
C SER A 439 -20.96 1.17 15.85
N VAL A 440 -20.70 -0.14 15.75
CA VAL A 440 -19.92 -0.90 16.74
C VAL A 440 -18.50 -0.34 16.80
N ALA A 441 -17.89 -0.03 15.67
CA ALA A 441 -16.55 0.55 15.58
C ALA A 441 -16.46 1.90 16.34
N MET A 442 -17.47 2.76 16.26
CA MET A 442 -17.50 4.02 17.02
C MET A 442 -17.50 3.77 18.54
N GLY A 443 -18.25 2.78 19.03
CA GLY A 443 -18.24 2.42 20.45
C GLY A 443 -16.88 1.85 20.91
N ILE A 444 -16.28 0.97 20.13
CA ILE A 444 -14.94 0.41 20.40
C ILE A 444 -13.88 1.51 20.38
N PHE A 445 -13.96 2.45 19.43
CA PHE A 445 -13.05 3.59 19.33
C PHE A 445 -13.04 4.42 20.62
N GLU A 446 -14.19 4.81 21.15
CA GLU A 446 -14.26 5.60 22.41
C GLU A 446 -13.67 4.85 23.59
N GLY A 447 -13.96 3.55 23.74
CA GLY A 447 -13.38 2.73 24.81
C GLY A 447 -11.86 2.57 24.66
N HIS A 448 -11.38 2.38 23.44
CA HIS A 448 -9.96 2.27 23.12
C HIS A 448 -9.23 3.59 23.41
N MET A 449 -9.74 4.71 22.92
CA MET A 449 -9.14 6.04 23.13
C MET A 449 -9.10 6.46 24.61
N THR A 450 -10.06 6.00 25.41
CA THR A 450 -10.02 6.21 26.86
C THR A 450 -8.79 5.52 27.48
N LYS A 451 -8.48 4.28 27.07
CA LYS A 451 -7.28 3.57 27.51
C LYS A 451 -5.98 4.23 27.02
N MET A 452 -5.96 4.73 25.77
CA MET A 452 -4.81 5.47 25.24
C MET A 452 -4.57 6.76 26.03
N ALA A 453 -5.64 7.47 26.40
CA ALA A 453 -5.56 8.70 27.20
C ALA A 453 -4.86 8.47 28.55
N GLU A 454 -5.10 7.33 29.23
CA GLU A 454 -4.41 7.03 30.48
C GLU A 454 -2.88 6.89 30.30
N GLY A 455 -2.43 6.29 29.21
CA GLY A 455 -1.01 6.20 28.87
C GLY A 455 -0.37 7.56 28.58
N PHE A 456 -0.99 8.36 27.72
CA PHE A 456 -0.48 9.70 27.39
C PHE A 456 -0.52 10.67 28.57
N LYS A 457 -1.52 10.56 29.43
CA LYS A 457 -1.59 11.28 30.71
C LYS A 457 -0.35 11.03 31.57
N ALA A 458 0.02 9.75 31.74
CA ALA A 458 1.20 9.39 32.53
C ALA A 458 2.50 9.96 31.91
N ILE A 459 2.64 9.89 30.59
CA ILE A 459 3.79 10.44 29.87
C ILE A 459 3.89 11.96 30.04
N ARG A 460 2.79 12.69 29.81
CA ARG A 460 2.77 14.16 29.98
C ARG A 460 3.02 14.61 31.40
N MET A 461 2.48 13.88 32.40
CA MET A 461 2.75 14.16 33.80
C MET A 461 4.24 13.98 34.13
N ALA A 462 4.88 12.94 33.64
CA ALA A 462 6.32 12.71 33.82
C ALA A 462 7.16 13.82 33.17
N GLU A 463 6.85 14.22 31.95
CA GLU A 463 7.52 15.34 31.26
C GLU A 463 7.38 16.65 32.02
N LEU A 464 6.19 16.95 32.54
CA LEU A 464 5.96 18.17 33.37
C LEU A 464 6.71 18.14 34.69
N GLU A 465 6.76 16.98 35.36
CA GLU A 465 7.49 16.81 36.61
C GLU A 465 9.00 16.99 36.41
N LEU A 466 9.57 16.30 35.41
CA LEU A 466 10.99 16.39 35.08
C LEU A 466 11.39 17.83 34.66
N ALA A 467 10.51 18.54 34.03
CA ALA A 467 10.70 19.96 33.69
C ALA A 467 10.48 20.91 34.88
N GLY A 468 10.10 20.40 36.08
CA GLY A 468 9.75 21.22 37.25
C GLY A 468 8.51 22.09 37.08
N LYS A 469 7.64 21.73 36.12
CA LYS A 469 6.44 22.51 35.75
C LYS A 469 5.14 21.89 36.24
N TYR A 470 5.16 20.67 36.79
CA TYR A 470 3.93 20.04 37.30
C TYR A 470 3.41 20.79 38.53
N LYS A 471 2.16 21.19 38.49
CA LYS A 471 1.45 21.88 39.58
C LYS A 471 0.07 21.24 39.68
N PRO A 472 -0.24 20.52 40.75
CA PRO A 472 -1.52 19.84 40.93
C PRO A 472 -2.74 20.73 40.74
N GLU A 473 -2.68 21.99 41.29
CA GLU A 473 -3.79 22.95 41.21
C GLU A 473 -4.13 23.38 39.76
N GLN A 474 -3.16 23.28 38.83
CA GLN A 474 -3.32 23.70 37.44
C GLN A 474 -3.57 22.50 36.51
N HIS A 475 -2.93 21.36 36.80
CA HIS A 475 -2.88 20.24 35.86
C HIS A 475 -3.85 19.09 36.21
N ASP A 476 -4.21 18.88 37.49
CA ASP A 476 -5.06 17.75 37.88
C ASP A 476 -6.45 17.83 37.26
N ASP A 477 -7.02 19.02 37.19
CA ASP A 477 -8.34 19.24 36.58
C ASP A 477 -8.33 19.04 35.09
N PHE A 478 -7.26 19.46 34.41
CA PHE A 478 -7.04 19.17 32.98
C PHE A 478 -6.93 17.67 32.73
N PHE A 479 -6.06 16.97 33.46
CA PHE A 479 -5.84 15.55 33.28
C PHE A 479 -7.05 14.68 33.66
N ARG A 480 -7.92 15.15 34.53
CA ARG A 480 -9.19 14.50 34.85
C ARG A 480 -10.13 14.41 33.65
N ARG A 481 -10.11 15.45 32.80
CA ARG A 481 -10.96 15.57 31.60
C ARG A 481 -10.23 15.23 30.30
N PHE A 482 -8.97 14.83 30.41
CA PHE A 482 -8.13 14.56 29.25
C PHE A 482 -8.65 13.35 28.45
N ASN A 483 -8.90 13.55 27.16
CA ASN A 483 -9.42 12.57 26.22
C ASN A 483 -8.83 12.78 24.83
N TRP A 484 -9.17 11.94 23.87
CA TRP A 484 -8.58 11.91 22.52
C TRP A 484 -8.69 13.22 21.73
N LYS A 485 -9.68 14.07 22.02
CA LYS A 485 -9.80 15.39 21.37
C LYS A 485 -8.65 16.35 21.72
N GLN A 486 -7.95 16.09 22.82
CA GLN A 486 -6.81 16.87 23.31
C GLN A 486 -5.46 16.21 23.01
N PHE A 487 -5.45 15.09 22.29
CA PHE A 487 -4.20 14.48 21.85
C PHE A 487 -3.50 15.39 20.85
N THR A 488 -2.17 15.41 20.89
CA THR A 488 -1.37 15.95 19.79
C THR A 488 -1.51 15.04 18.56
N ASP A 489 -1.11 15.52 17.39
CA ASP A 489 -1.15 14.68 16.19
C ASP A 489 -0.27 13.44 16.32
N GLN A 490 0.91 13.57 16.95
CA GLN A 490 1.78 12.43 17.22
C GLN A 490 1.11 11.40 18.14
N GLU A 491 0.44 11.83 19.22
CA GLU A 491 -0.30 10.94 20.12
C GLU A 491 -1.47 10.28 19.39
N PHE A 492 -2.20 11.02 18.56
CA PHE A 492 -3.30 10.48 17.78
C PHE A 492 -2.82 9.42 16.79
N ARG A 493 -1.77 9.71 16.01
CA ARG A 493 -1.18 8.78 15.03
C ARG A 493 -0.57 7.53 15.67
N LEU A 494 -0.27 7.56 16.96
CA LEU A 494 0.20 6.39 17.72
C LEU A 494 -0.94 5.47 18.18
N CYS A 495 -2.19 5.95 18.14
CA CYS A 495 -3.34 5.13 18.50
C CYS A 495 -3.64 4.13 17.36
N PRO A 496 -3.72 2.81 17.67
CA PRO A 496 -4.16 1.83 16.70
C PRO A 496 -5.51 2.22 16.08
N PRO A 497 -5.63 2.28 14.75
CA PRO A 497 -6.89 2.58 14.10
C PRO A 497 -7.93 1.49 14.37
N VAL A 498 -9.18 1.90 14.50
CA VAL A 498 -10.36 1.03 14.52
C VAL A 498 -10.99 1.07 13.15
N VAL A 499 -11.08 -0.07 12.49
CA VAL A 499 -11.46 -0.19 11.09
C VAL A 499 -12.69 -1.07 10.95
N ALA A 500 -13.76 -0.54 10.34
CA ALA A 500 -14.89 -1.34 9.91
C ALA A 500 -14.66 -1.79 8.46
N VAL A 501 -14.76 -3.11 8.19
CA VAL A 501 -14.54 -3.68 6.86
C VAL A 501 -15.81 -4.39 6.40
N GLY A 502 -16.18 -4.22 5.14
CA GLY A 502 -17.33 -4.96 4.56
C GLY A 502 -17.41 -4.77 3.04
N GLY A 503 -18.12 -5.68 2.40
CA GLY A 503 -18.45 -5.57 0.99
C GLY A 503 -19.48 -4.46 0.71
N ASP A 504 -19.69 -4.20 -0.55
CA ASP A 504 -20.69 -3.23 -1.03
C ASP A 504 -22.11 -3.56 -0.56
N GLY A 505 -22.56 -4.81 -0.62
CA GLY A 505 -23.87 -5.19 -0.08
C GLY A 505 -24.04 -4.82 1.39
N ALA A 506 -23.00 -4.97 2.19
CA ALA A 506 -23.01 -4.58 3.58
C ALA A 506 -23.03 -3.06 3.80
N MET A 507 -22.30 -2.30 3.00
CA MET A 507 -22.08 -0.87 3.22
C MET A 507 -22.96 0.05 2.35
N TYR A 508 -23.25 -0.35 1.10
CA TYR A 508 -24.10 0.44 0.21
C TYR A 508 -25.59 0.22 0.48
N ASP A 509 -25.98 -0.98 0.92
CA ASP A 509 -27.37 -1.37 1.10
C ASP A 509 -27.75 -1.54 2.57
N ILE A 510 -27.50 -2.71 3.16
CA ILE A 510 -28.06 -3.06 4.47
C ILE A 510 -27.48 -2.16 5.59
N GLY A 511 -26.19 -1.87 5.57
CA GLY A 511 -25.49 -1.07 6.59
C GLY A 511 -25.39 0.42 6.27
N PHE A 512 -25.96 0.89 5.16
CA PHE A 512 -25.77 2.28 4.71
C PHE A 512 -26.20 3.33 5.75
N GLN A 513 -27.25 3.10 6.49
CA GLN A 513 -27.67 4.00 7.57
C GLN A 513 -26.56 4.18 8.63
N ASN A 514 -25.92 3.09 9.02
CA ASN A 514 -24.84 3.12 10.00
C ASN A 514 -23.57 3.78 9.44
N LEU A 515 -23.25 3.52 8.18
CA LEU A 515 -22.15 4.17 7.48
C LEU A 515 -22.36 5.69 7.37
N SER A 516 -23.54 6.12 6.95
CA SER A 516 -23.90 7.54 6.89
C SER A 516 -23.81 8.23 8.27
N ARG A 517 -24.27 7.54 9.33
CA ARG A 517 -24.14 8.03 10.71
C ARG A 517 -22.69 8.15 11.14
N GLN A 518 -21.84 7.18 10.79
CA GLN A 518 -20.40 7.21 11.10
C GLN A 518 -19.74 8.39 10.39
N MET A 519 -19.99 8.59 9.08
CA MET A 519 -19.42 9.68 8.31
C MET A 519 -19.71 11.06 8.92
N MET A 520 -20.93 11.31 9.41
CA MET A 520 -21.29 12.60 10.01
C MET A 520 -20.87 12.75 11.48
N SER A 521 -20.45 11.69 12.14
CA SER A 521 -20.24 11.68 13.61
C SER A 521 -19.01 12.50 14.06
N GLY A 522 -18.03 12.70 13.18
CA GLY A 522 -16.73 13.27 13.53
C GLY A 522 -15.83 12.32 14.33
N VAL A 523 -16.23 11.06 14.58
CA VAL A 523 -15.42 10.04 15.23
C VAL A 523 -14.46 9.44 14.23
N PRO A 524 -13.13 9.45 14.42
CA PRO A 524 -12.12 9.04 13.43
C PRO A 524 -12.03 7.52 13.18
N VAL A 525 -13.16 6.84 13.12
CA VAL A 525 -13.25 5.45 12.68
C VAL A 525 -12.98 5.38 11.18
N LYS A 526 -12.27 4.35 10.74
CA LYS A 526 -11.96 4.08 9.34
C LYS A 526 -12.92 3.01 8.82
N VAL A 527 -13.44 3.20 7.62
CA VAL A 527 -14.31 2.22 6.97
C VAL A 527 -13.70 1.82 5.64
N MET A 528 -13.52 0.53 5.42
CA MET A 528 -13.07 -0.04 4.16
C MET A 528 -14.24 -0.75 3.48
N ILE A 529 -14.59 -0.32 2.30
CA ILE A 529 -15.62 -0.92 1.45
C ILE A 529 -14.92 -1.65 0.31
N LEU A 530 -15.20 -2.95 0.19
CA LEU A 530 -14.70 -3.80 -0.87
C LEU A 530 -15.82 -3.94 -1.92
N ASP A 531 -15.69 -3.15 -2.98
CA ASP A 531 -16.74 -2.91 -3.96
C ASP A 531 -16.64 -3.89 -5.14
N THR A 532 -17.41 -4.96 -5.10
CA THR A 532 -17.52 -5.99 -6.14
C THR A 532 -18.75 -5.80 -7.04
N GLN A 533 -19.59 -4.80 -6.81
CA GLN A 533 -20.81 -4.44 -7.52
C GLN A 533 -21.90 -5.53 -7.51
N VAL A 534 -21.82 -6.47 -6.57
CA VAL A 534 -22.80 -7.53 -6.33
C VAL A 534 -22.77 -8.01 -4.88
N TYR A 535 -23.77 -8.73 -4.42
CA TYR A 535 -23.68 -9.55 -3.20
C TYR A 535 -22.87 -10.82 -3.50
N SER A 536 -21.54 -10.72 -3.48
CA SER A 536 -20.65 -11.77 -3.96
C SER A 536 -20.76 -13.08 -3.16
N ASN A 537 -20.78 -13.01 -1.82
CA ASN A 537 -20.76 -14.19 -0.96
C ASN A 537 -22.00 -15.08 -1.10
N THR A 538 -23.14 -14.49 -1.40
CA THR A 538 -24.41 -15.21 -1.50
C THR A 538 -24.74 -15.68 -2.92
N GLY A 539 -23.86 -15.44 -3.89
CA GLY A 539 -23.97 -15.94 -5.25
C GLY A 539 -24.45 -14.91 -6.28
N GLY A 540 -24.08 -13.61 -6.11
CA GLY A 540 -24.20 -12.63 -7.17
C GLY A 540 -25.55 -11.91 -7.28
N GLN A 541 -26.27 -11.67 -6.16
CA GLN A 541 -27.50 -10.88 -6.21
C GLN A 541 -27.21 -9.42 -6.54
N ALA A 542 -28.20 -8.76 -7.16
CA ALA A 542 -28.11 -7.35 -7.51
C ALA A 542 -27.92 -6.46 -6.27
N CYS A 543 -26.93 -5.56 -6.34
CA CYS A 543 -26.62 -4.56 -5.33
C CYS A 543 -26.78 -3.15 -5.90
N THR A 544 -27.01 -2.15 -5.06
CA THR A 544 -27.11 -0.75 -5.51
C THR A 544 -25.77 -0.21 -6.06
N SER A 545 -24.64 -0.84 -5.73
CA SER A 545 -23.32 -0.57 -6.32
C SER A 545 -23.15 -1.08 -7.76
N GLY A 546 -24.04 -1.98 -8.24
CA GLY A 546 -23.98 -2.57 -9.58
C GLY A 546 -24.24 -1.55 -10.69
N PHE A 547 -23.65 -1.79 -11.86
CA PHE A 547 -23.85 -0.95 -13.05
C PHE A 547 -25.21 -1.22 -13.72
N ILE A 548 -25.74 -0.23 -14.47
CA ILE A 548 -26.85 -0.44 -15.40
C ILE A 548 -26.46 -1.56 -16.36
N SER A 549 -27.42 -2.33 -16.86
CA SER A 549 -27.25 -3.47 -17.77
C SER A 549 -26.53 -4.70 -17.21
N GLN A 550 -25.95 -4.63 -15.99
CA GLN A 550 -25.36 -5.79 -15.34
C GLN A 550 -26.40 -6.88 -15.09
N VAL A 551 -26.09 -8.10 -15.52
CA VAL A 551 -26.93 -9.27 -15.28
C VAL A 551 -26.45 -9.95 -14.00
N ALA A 552 -27.25 -9.88 -12.96
CA ALA A 552 -27.03 -10.48 -11.66
C ALA A 552 -28.33 -11.19 -11.22
N ASP A 553 -28.25 -12.05 -10.20
CA ASP A 553 -29.43 -12.65 -9.63
C ASP A 553 -30.40 -11.58 -9.15
N MET A 554 -31.69 -11.78 -9.37
CA MET A 554 -32.79 -10.84 -9.08
C MET A 554 -32.77 -9.54 -9.90
N SER A 555 -31.83 -9.34 -10.85
CA SER A 555 -31.94 -8.25 -11.81
C SER A 555 -32.95 -8.56 -12.89
N PRO A 556 -33.70 -7.55 -13.43
CA PRO A 556 -34.66 -7.78 -14.51
C PRO A 556 -33.96 -8.34 -15.75
N TYR A 557 -34.50 -9.43 -16.31
CA TYR A 557 -33.99 -9.95 -17.57
C TYR A 557 -35.13 -10.55 -18.42
N GLY A 558 -35.42 -9.90 -19.54
CA GLY A 558 -36.52 -10.31 -20.44
C GLY A 558 -36.46 -9.61 -21.79
N LYS A 559 -37.61 -9.61 -22.50
CA LYS A 559 -37.71 -8.94 -23.80
C LYS A 559 -37.69 -7.41 -23.68
N ALA A 560 -38.26 -6.88 -22.59
CA ALA A 560 -38.45 -5.44 -22.39
C ALA A 560 -37.21 -4.79 -21.74
N TRP A 561 -36.43 -5.52 -20.97
CA TRP A 561 -35.26 -5.00 -20.29
C TRP A 561 -34.21 -6.10 -20.05
N LYS A 562 -32.95 -5.74 -20.11
CA LYS A 562 -31.82 -6.69 -19.98
C LYS A 562 -30.84 -6.21 -18.92
N GLY A 563 -30.91 -6.78 -17.73
CA GLY A 563 -30.03 -6.48 -16.62
C GLY A 563 -30.56 -5.41 -15.68
N LYS A 564 -29.74 -4.91 -14.78
CA LYS A 564 -30.10 -3.87 -13.81
C LYS A 564 -30.52 -2.57 -14.51
N SER A 565 -31.60 -1.94 -14.04
CA SER A 565 -32.12 -0.69 -14.62
C SER A 565 -31.75 0.56 -13.85
N GLU A 566 -31.45 0.42 -12.56
CA GLU A 566 -31.19 1.54 -11.68
C GLU A 566 -29.73 2.01 -11.84
N ILE A 567 -29.57 3.33 -11.75
CA ILE A 567 -28.26 3.98 -11.69
C ILE A 567 -27.47 3.47 -10.48
N ARG A 568 -26.16 3.33 -10.64
CA ARG A 568 -25.24 2.98 -9.57
C ARG A 568 -25.29 4.03 -8.45
N LYS A 569 -25.31 3.57 -7.19
CA LYS A 569 -25.10 4.44 -6.04
C LYS A 569 -23.62 4.80 -5.93
N GLU A 570 -23.28 6.08 -6.05
CA GLU A 570 -21.90 6.54 -5.98
C GLU A 570 -21.49 6.91 -4.55
N MET A 571 -20.82 5.98 -3.86
CA MET A 571 -20.46 6.15 -2.45
C MET A 571 -19.47 7.31 -2.23
N SER A 572 -18.57 7.54 -3.15
CA SER A 572 -17.61 8.64 -3.09
C SER A 572 -18.31 10.02 -3.10
N LEU A 573 -19.32 10.20 -3.96
CA LEU A 573 -20.10 11.45 -3.99
C LEU A 573 -20.96 11.61 -2.72
N ILE A 574 -21.58 10.53 -2.26
CA ILE A 574 -22.37 10.53 -1.01
C ILE A 574 -21.46 10.89 0.16
N GLY A 575 -20.28 10.30 0.22
CA GLY A 575 -19.28 10.60 1.25
C GLY A 575 -18.82 12.06 1.21
N ALA A 576 -18.50 12.58 0.04
CA ALA A 576 -18.12 13.99 -0.14
C ALA A 576 -19.26 14.94 0.27
N ALA A 577 -20.53 14.58 -0.01
CA ALA A 577 -21.71 15.36 0.39
C ALA A 577 -21.87 15.47 1.92
N HIS A 578 -21.32 14.57 2.73
CA HIS A 578 -21.26 14.71 4.19
C HIS A 578 -20.30 15.81 4.63
N ARG A 579 -19.28 16.18 3.84
CA ARG A 579 -18.30 17.27 4.07
C ARG A 579 -17.44 17.10 5.34
N THR A 580 -17.57 16.00 6.03
CA THR A 580 -16.92 15.73 7.34
C THR A 580 -15.91 14.60 7.28
N SER A 581 -15.96 13.79 6.22
CA SER A 581 -15.19 12.57 6.09
C SER A 581 -14.14 12.67 4.98
N PHE A 582 -12.98 12.08 5.22
CA PHE A 582 -12.03 11.78 4.17
C PHE A 582 -12.57 10.63 3.31
N ILE A 583 -12.54 10.78 1.99
CA ILE A 583 -13.01 9.76 1.05
C ILE A 583 -11.91 9.40 0.08
N LEU A 584 -11.68 8.10 -0.10
CA LEU A 584 -10.84 7.55 -1.15
C LEU A 584 -11.66 6.59 -1.99
N GLN A 585 -11.70 6.79 -3.29
CA GLN A 585 -12.13 5.81 -4.29
C GLN A 585 -10.92 5.39 -5.10
N SER A 586 -10.55 4.11 -5.05
CA SER A 586 -9.32 3.60 -5.67
C SER A 586 -9.44 2.12 -6.05
N SER A 587 -8.39 1.57 -6.65
CA SER A 587 -8.29 0.16 -7.01
C SER A 587 -6.83 -0.27 -7.14
N ALA A 588 -6.58 -1.57 -7.27
CA ALA A 588 -5.26 -2.12 -7.55
C ALA A 588 -4.71 -1.76 -8.95
N ALA A 589 -5.47 -1.02 -9.76
CA ALA A 589 -4.98 -0.47 -11.03
C ALA A 589 -3.86 0.56 -10.84
N ASN A 590 -3.86 1.26 -9.71
CA ASN A 590 -2.79 2.18 -9.32
C ASN A 590 -2.55 2.00 -7.81
N VAL A 591 -1.58 1.14 -7.47
CA VAL A 591 -1.25 0.77 -6.09
C VAL A 591 -0.74 1.99 -5.33
N THR A 592 0.08 2.82 -5.94
CA THR A 592 0.62 4.05 -5.33
C THR A 592 -0.51 4.99 -4.88
N HIS A 593 -1.49 5.30 -5.75
CA HIS A 593 -2.64 6.13 -5.40
C HIS A 593 -3.45 5.53 -4.22
N MET A 594 -3.59 4.20 -4.21
CA MET A 594 -4.30 3.51 -3.13
C MET A 594 -3.54 3.59 -1.81
N LEU A 595 -2.23 3.37 -1.81
CA LEU A 595 -1.38 3.45 -0.62
C LEU A 595 -1.31 4.88 -0.07
N GLU A 596 -1.14 5.89 -0.93
CA GLU A 596 -1.20 7.31 -0.53
C GLU A 596 -2.52 7.66 0.15
N GLY A 597 -3.63 7.23 -0.46
CA GLY A 597 -4.96 7.46 0.10
C GLY A 597 -5.18 6.74 1.44
N PHE A 598 -4.62 5.55 1.62
CA PHE A 598 -4.64 4.85 2.91
C PHE A 598 -3.86 5.64 3.98
N ILE A 599 -2.65 6.11 3.66
CA ILE A 599 -1.83 6.91 4.57
C ILE A 599 -2.56 8.20 4.98
N ASP A 600 -3.11 8.94 4.01
CA ASP A 600 -3.85 10.17 4.28
C ASP A 600 -5.06 9.94 5.18
N GLY A 601 -5.89 8.96 4.83
CA GLY A 601 -7.07 8.63 5.59
C GLY A 601 -6.76 8.07 6.98
N LEU A 602 -5.69 7.28 7.15
CA LEU A 602 -5.24 6.77 8.44
C LEU A 602 -4.74 7.90 9.35
N ASN A 603 -4.03 8.87 8.80
CA ASN A 603 -3.50 10.03 9.52
C ASN A 603 -4.54 11.11 9.81
N SER A 604 -5.64 11.13 9.05
CA SER A 604 -6.72 12.09 9.25
C SER A 604 -7.43 11.88 10.58
N ARG A 605 -7.72 12.98 11.30
CA ARG A 605 -8.55 12.98 12.52
C ARG A 605 -10.05 12.94 12.23
N ARG A 606 -10.42 12.77 10.99
CA ARG A 606 -11.80 12.66 10.54
C ARG A 606 -12.23 11.20 10.36
N PRO A 607 -13.54 10.92 10.32
CA PRO A 607 -14.01 9.68 9.72
C PRO A 607 -13.39 9.51 8.34
N ALA A 608 -13.03 8.29 7.96
CA ALA A 608 -12.51 8.03 6.63
C ALA A 608 -13.21 6.83 6.00
N VAL A 609 -13.51 6.93 4.71
CA VAL A 609 -14.10 5.84 3.91
C VAL A 609 -13.18 5.54 2.74
N PHE A 610 -12.71 4.31 2.67
CA PHE A 610 -11.91 3.76 1.58
C PHE A 610 -12.82 2.87 0.73
N ASN A 611 -13.28 3.37 -0.41
CA ASN A 611 -14.14 2.66 -1.34
C ASN A 611 -13.29 2.06 -2.46
N ILE A 612 -13.00 0.77 -2.35
CA ILE A 612 -11.99 0.10 -3.19
C ILE A 612 -12.68 -0.87 -4.15
N TYR A 613 -12.51 -0.64 -5.46
CA TYR A 613 -12.91 -1.63 -6.48
C TYR A 613 -12.12 -2.92 -6.28
N THR A 614 -12.84 -4.01 -6.25
CA THR A 614 -12.26 -5.35 -6.10
C THR A 614 -12.90 -6.32 -7.10
N THR A 615 -12.06 -7.04 -7.84
CA THR A 615 -12.53 -8.05 -8.77
C THR A 615 -13.02 -9.28 -8.01
N CYS A 616 -14.21 -9.75 -8.36
CA CYS A 616 -14.76 -11.02 -7.91
C CYS A 616 -14.81 -11.98 -9.10
N GLN A 617 -13.86 -12.91 -9.18
CA GLN A 617 -13.70 -13.79 -10.34
C GLN A 617 -14.99 -14.56 -10.71
N PRO A 618 -15.69 -15.25 -9.76
CA PRO A 618 -16.90 -15.97 -10.09
C PRO A 618 -18.03 -15.06 -10.58
N GLU A 619 -18.29 -13.95 -9.88
CA GLU A 619 -19.46 -13.12 -10.14
C GLU A 619 -19.24 -12.13 -11.30
N HIS A 620 -18.00 -11.73 -11.55
CA HIS A 620 -17.66 -10.97 -12.77
C HIS A 620 -17.53 -11.90 -13.98
N GLY A 621 -17.33 -13.21 -13.74
CA GLY A 621 -17.15 -14.21 -14.81
C GLY A 621 -15.83 -14.04 -15.56
N VAL A 622 -14.74 -13.83 -14.81
CA VAL A 622 -13.38 -13.61 -15.30
C VAL A 622 -12.44 -14.70 -14.78
N GLY A 623 -11.22 -14.80 -15.35
CA GLY A 623 -10.21 -15.75 -14.91
C GLY A 623 -9.65 -15.45 -13.51
N ASP A 624 -9.04 -16.45 -12.90
CA ASP A 624 -8.42 -16.35 -11.59
C ASP A 624 -7.21 -15.40 -11.58
N ASP A 625 -6.61 -15.16 -12.74
CA ASP A 625 -5.47 -14.29 -13.02
C ASP A 625 -5.85 -12.87 -13.47
N ALA A 626 -7.11 -12.47 -13.33
CA ALA A 626 -7.63 -11.30 -14.01
C ALA A 626 -7.80 -10.05 -13.13
N SER A 627 -7.48 -10.07 -11.82
CA SER A 627 -7.81 -8.95 -10.92
C SER A 627 -7.13 -7.66 -11.31
N ALA A 628 -5.83 -7.68 -11.55
CA ALA A 628 -5.08 -6.48 -11.94
C ALA A 628 -5.55 -5.93 -13.29
N ARG A 629 -5.69 -6.81 -14.27
CA ARG A 629 -6.17 -6.44 -15.62
C ARG A 629 -7.57 -5.86 -15.59
N GLN A 630 -8.50 -6.44 -14.81
CA GLN A 630 -9.85 -5.91 -14.69
C GLN A 630 -9.89 -4.58 -13.94
N ALA A 631 -9.09 -4.42 -12.90
CA ALA A 631 -8.96 -3.14 -12.22
C ALA A 631 -8.44 -2.05 -13.17
N ARG A 632 -7.43 -2.36 -13.99
CA ARG A 632 -6.90 -1.43 -15.02
C ARG A 632 -7.97 -1.09 -16.06
N MET A 633 -8.67 -2.09 -16.60
CA MET A 633 -9.76 -1.88 -17.55
C MET A 633 -10.89 -1.02 -16.95
N ALA A 634 -11.24 -1.22 -15.68
CA ALA A 634 -12.24 -0.41 -15.00
C ALA A 634 -11.82 1.06 -14.84
N LEU A 635 -10.54 1.31 -14.58
CA LEU A 635 -9.98 2.66 -14.49
C LEU A 635 -9.97 3.34 -15.87
N ASP A 636 -9.37 2.71 -16.86
CA ASP A 636 -9.13 3.26 -18.19
C ASP A 636 -10.43 3.54 -18.94
N SER A 637 -11.46 2.72 -18.74
CA SER A 637 -12.80 2.85 -19.34
C SER A 637 -13.74 3.79 -18.58
N ARG A 638 -13.30 4.44 -17.52
CA ARG A 638 -14.15 5.23 -16.61
C ARG A 638 -15.26 4.43 -15.91
N ALA A 639 -15.19 3.09 -15.91
CA ALA A 639 -16.10 2.28 -15.12
C ALA A 639 -15.94 2.56 -13.61
N TYR A 640 -14.68 2.69 -13.17
CA TYR A 640 -14.35 3.00 -11.79
C TYR A 640 -13.17 3.98 -11.71
N PRO A 641 -13.41 5.29 -11.94
CA PRO A 641 -12.37 6.31 -11.86
C PRO A 641 -11.88 6.50 -10.43
N MET A 642 -10.65 6.93 -10.27
CA MET A 642 -10.07 7.29 -8.97
C MET A 642 -10.55 8.66 -8.52
N PHE A 643 -10.79 8.79 -7.21
CA PHE A 643 -11.24 10.03 -6.60
C PHE A 643 -10.82 10.09 -5.14
N ARG A 644 -10.34 11.26 -4.71
CA ARG A 644 -10.03 11.56 -3.32
C ARG A 644 -10.76 12.85 -2.91
N PHE A 645 -11.32 12.85 -1.72
CA PHE A 645 -11.91 14.04 -1.13
C PHE A 645 -11.37 14.22 0.29
N ASP A 646 -10.60 15.30 0.50
CA ASP A 646 -10.05 15.66 1.81
C ASP A 646 -10.69 16.97 2.30
N PRO A 647 -11.59 16.90 3.30
CA PRO A 647 -12.25 18.10 3.83
C PRO A 647 -11.31 19.04 4.61
N ASP A 648 -10.07 18.65 4.87
CA ASP A 648 -9.05 19.51 5.49
C ASP A 648 -8.21 20.26 4.46
N ALA A 649 -8.32 19.95 3.17
CA ALA A 649 -7.57 20.60 2.10
C ALA A 649 -8.11 21.99 1.75
N GLY A 650 -9.40 22.28 2.01
CA GLY A 650 -9.97 23.58 1.68
C GLY A 650 -11.41 23.76 2.17
N THR A 651 -12.10 24.75 1.59
CA THR A 651 -13.46 25.13 1.95
C THR A 651 -14.47 24.88 0.83
N THR A 652 -14.00 24.65 -0.38
CA THR A 652 -14.80 24.34 -1.57
C THR A 652 -14.62 22.88 -1.98
N PHE A 653 -15.56 22.34 -2.75
CA PHE A 653 -15.43 20.99 -3.30
C PHE A 653 -14.20 20.87 -4.22
N GLU A 654 -13.89 21.92 -4.97
CA GLU A 654 -12.73 22.00 -5.86
C GLU A 654 -11.40 21.92 -5.12
N GLU A 655 -11.29 22.58 -3.94
CA GLU A 655 -10.09 22.50 -3.11
C GLU A 655 -9.93 21.15 -2.40
N CYS A 656 -11.05 20.48 -2.12
CA CYS A 656 -11.09 19.22 -1.39
C CYS A 656 -11.01 17.98 -2.30
N GLY A 657 -11.47 18.11 -3.56
CA GLY A 657 -11.57 17.02 -4.53
C GLY A 657 -10.30 16.85 -5.36
N SER A 658 -9.90 15.62 -5.62
CA SER A 658 -8.80 15.27 -6.53
C SER A 658 -9.16 14.04 -7.36
N ILE A 659 -8.79 14.07 -8.63
CA ILE A 659 -8.89 12.95 -9.58
C ILE A 659 -7.51 12.50 -10.07
N GLU A 660 -6.45 12.82 -9.33
CA GLU A 660 -5.11 12.27 -9.58
C GLU A 660 -5.13 10.74 -9.61
N GLY A 661 -4.23 10.14 -10.37
CA GLY A 661 -4.16 8.69 -10.57
C GLY A 661 -5.04 8.17 -11.71
N ASN A 662 -5.90 9.02 -12.33
CA ASN A 662 -6.64 8.66 -13.53
C ASN A 662 -5.84 8.94 -14.81
N PRO A 663 -5.83 8.05 -15.79
CA PRO A 663 -5.21 8.32 -17.08
C PRO A 663 -6.01 9.35 -17.87
N ALA A 664 -5.35 10.12 -18.76
CA ALA A 664 -5.97 11.03 -19.70
C ALA A 664 -7.07 11.94 -19.09
N ILE A 665 -6.74 12.64 -17.99
CA ILE A 665 -7.68 13.45 -17.17
C ILE A 665 -8.46 14.47 -18.04
N GLY A 666 -7.81 15.08 -19.04
CA GLY A 666 -8.43 16.05 -19.94
C GLY A 666 -9.39 15.46 -20.98
N SER A 667 -9.52 14.14 -21.05
CA SER A 667 -10.29 13.41 -22.08
C SER A 667 -11.49 12.67 -21.47
N ASP A 668 -12.51 12.45 -22.29
CA ASP A 668 -13.67 11.64 -21.92
C ASP A 668 -13.26 10.19 -21.69
N TRP A 669 -12.43 9.65 -22.55
CA TRP A 669 -11.99 8.25 -22.55
C TRP A 669 -10.48 8.15 -22.71
N SER A 670 -9.88 7.13 -22.11
CA SER A 670 -8.54 6.68 -22.48
C SER A 670 -8.56 6.06 -23.89
N ARG A 671 -7.40 5.79 -24.44
CA ARG A 671 -7.30 5.14 -25.77
C ARG A 671 -6.48 3.85 -25.63
N TYR A 672 -6.77 2.88 -26.46
CA TYR A 672 -6.00 1.65 -26.56
C TYR A 672 -5.84 1.21 -28.01
N THR A 673 -4.86 0.38 -28.26
CA THR A 673 -4.52 -0.11 -29.59
C THR A 673 -4.94 -1.56 -29.75
N ILE A 674 -5.76 -1.83 -30.77
CA ILE A 674 -6.13 -3.19 -31.18
C ILE A 674 -5.16 -3.63 -32.26
N ASN A 675 -4.42 -4.70 -32.02
CA ASN A 675 -3.59 -5.36 -33.02
C ASN A 675 -4.45 -6.39 -33.77
N TYR A 676 -4.46 -6.35 -35.08
CA TYR A 676 -5.29 -7.23 -35.90
C TYR A 676 -4.61 -7.57 -37.26
N LEU A 677 -5.14 -8.58 -37.93
CA LEU A 677 -4.75 -8.92 -39.29
C LEU A 677 -5.73 -8.28 -40.28
N ASP A 678 -5.21 -7.51 -41.27
CA ASP A 678 -6.00 -6.92 -42.34
C ASP A 678 -6.53 -7.99 -43.31
N GLU A 679 -7.26 -7.57 -44.34
CA GLU A 679 -7.81 -8.47 -45.38
C GLU A 679 -6.74 -9.26 -46.12
N ASN A 680 -5.49 -8.80 -46.15
CA ASN A 680 -4.35 -9.42 -46.78
C ASN A 680 -3.56 -10.32 -45.80
N GLY A 681 -3.97 -10.42 -44.54
CA GLY A 681 -3.27 -11.17 -43.52
C GLY A 681 -2.02 -10.47 -42.96
N LYS A 682 -1.90 -9.15 -43.16
CA LYS A 682 -0.80 -8.32 -42.66
C LYS A 682 -1.20 -7.74 -41.28
N GLU A 683 -0.26 -7.69 -40.38
CA GLU A 683 -0.43 -7.01 -39.09
C GLU A 683 -0.73 -5.52 -39.29
N ALA A 684 -1.76 -5.05 -38.61
CA ALA A 684 -2.23 -3.68 -38.56
C ALA A 684 -2.68 -3.30 -37.17
N GLN A 685 -2.75 -2.00 -36.92
CA GLN A 685 -3.12 -1.44 -35.63
C GLN A 685 -4.30 -0.47 -35.78
N LEU A 686 -5.23 -0.52 -34.84
CA LEU A 686 -6.35 0.41 -34.76
C LEU A 686 -6.40 1.02 -33.35
N GLU A 687 -6.21 2.32 -33.26
CA GLU A 687 -6.35 3.06 -32.01
C GLU A 687 -7.79 3.49 -31.80
N VAL A 688 -8.39 3.10 -30.66
CA VAL A 688 -9.81 3.37 -30.34
C VAL A 688 -9.96 3.92 -28.92
N PRO A 689 -11.01 4.73 -28.64
CA PRO A 689 -11.36 5.09 -27.27
C PRO A 689 -11.84 3.87 -26.49
N LEU A 690 -11.38 3.75 -25.23
CA LEU A 690 -11.74 2.67 -24.33
C LEU A 690 -12.96 3.09 -23.50
N THR A 691 -14.14 2.66 -23.91
CA THR A 691 -15.40 3.01 -23.26
C THR A 691 -15.80 1.99 -22.21
N PHE A 692 -16.83 2.29 -21.40
CA PHE A 692 -17.40 1.30 -20.48
C PHE A 692 -17.83 0.00 -21.20
N ALA A 693 -18.27 0.07 -22.47
CA ALA A 693 -18.64 -1.13 -23.22
C ALA A 693 -17.46 -2.05 -23.48
N ASP A 694 -16.24 -1.50 -23.65
CA ASP A 694 -15.01 -2.29 -23.84
C ASP A 694 -14.65 -3.03 -22.53
N PHE A 695 -14.78 -2.38 -21.35
CA PHE A 695 -14.67 -3.04 -20.07
C PHE A 695 -15.72 -4.12 -19.88
N ALA A 696 -16.98 -3.81 -20.13
CA ALA A 696 -18.10 -4.75 -20.00
C ALA A 696 -17.95 -6.00 -20.91
N LEU A 697 -17.30 -5.85 -22.07
CA LEU A 697 -17.05 -6.96 -22.97
C LEU A 697 -16.12 -8.03 -22.37
N THR A 698 -15.25 -7.66 -21.44
CA THR A 698 -14.33 -8.58 -20.78
C THR A 698 -14.96 -9.37 -19.63
N GLU A 699 -16.17 -9.01 -19.19
CA GLU A 699 -16.82 -9.62 -18.04
C GLU A 699 -18.05 -10.46 -18.39
N GLY A 700 -18.12 -11.66 -17.80
CA GLY A 700 -19.23 -12.60 -18.03
C GLY A 700 -20.61 -12.05 -17.67
N ARG A 701 -20.69 -11.20 -16.63
CA ARG A 701 -21.93 -10.57 -16.16
C ARG A 701 -22.58 -9.62 -17.19
N PHE A 702 -21.86 -9.19 -18.21
CA PHE A 702 -22.38 -8.37 -19.32
C PHE A 702 -22.50 -9.14 -20.65
N ARG A 703 -22.13 -10.41 -20.67
CA ARG A 703 -22.09 -11.20 -21.92
C ARG A 703 -23.37 -11.13 -22.75
N LYS A 704 -24.54 -11.02 -22.11
CA LYS A 704 -25.84 -10.96 -22.79
C LYS A 704 -26.15 -9.60 -23.44
N GLN A 705 -25.32 -8.59 -23.23
CA GLN A 705 -25.46 -7.26 -23.81
C GLN A 705 -24.80 -7.14 -25.18
N PHE A 706 -24.12 -8.18 -25.65
CA PHE A 706 -23.31 -8.15 -26.85
C PHE A 706 -23.75 -9.13 -27.91
N ARG A 707 -23.63 -8.72 -29.18
CA ARG A 707 -23.85 -9.60 -30.33
C ARG A 707 -22.86 -9.28 -31.44
N MET A 708 -22.12 -10.27 -31.91
CA MET A 708 -21.24 -10.13 -33.07
C MET A 708 -22.06 -9.86 -34.33
N ALA A 709 -21.69 -8.84 -35.12
CA ALA A 709 -22.25 -8.55 -36.42
C ALA A 709 -21.41 -9.23 -37.51
N PRO A 710 -22.00 -10.16 -38.28
CA PRO A 710 -21.30 -10.72 -39.42
C PRO A 710 -20.85 -9.64 -40.42
N PRO A 711 -19.64 -9.73 -41.03
CA PRO A 711 -19.13 -8.68 -41.90
C PRO A 711 -20.07 -8.30 -43.06
N GLU A 712 -20.80 -9.26 -43.59
CA GLU A 712 -21.78 -9.04 -44.67
C GLU A 712 -23.00 -8.21 -44.23
N THR A 713 -23.20 -8.00 -42.93
CA THR A 713 -24.30 -7.17 -42.39
C THR A 713 -23.87 -5.75 -42.06
N TRP A 714 -22.59 -5.42 -42.23
CA TRP A 714 -22.08 -4.10 -41.85
C TRP A 714 -22.66 -3.02 -42.75
N ASN A 715 -23.11 -1.94 -42.12
CA ASN A 715 -23.69 -0.78 -42.78
C ASN A 715 -23.40 0.52 -42.02
N ASP A 716 -23.83 1.66 -42.57
CA ASP A 716 -23.59 3.01 -42.03
C ASP A 716 -24.44 3.32 -40.78
N ASP A 717 -25.44 2.50 -40.46
CA ASP A 717 -26.23 2.66 -39.26
C ASP A 717 -25.52 2.06 -38.01
N MET A 718 -24.44 1.30 -38.23
CA MET A 718 -23.57 0.84 -37.15
C MET A 718 -22.56 1.92 -36.81
N VAL A 719 -22.70 2.52 -35.63
CA VAL A 719 -21.89 3.65 -35.14
C VAL A 719 -21.05 3.20 -33.95
N GLN A 720 -19.78 3.63 -33.88
CA GLN A 720 -18.92 3.31 -32.72
C GLN A 720 -19.54 3.90 -31.43
N MET A 721 -19.40 3.19 -30.32
CA MET A 721 -20.03 3.55 -29.05
C MET A 721 -19.75 5.01 -28.65
N HIS A 722 -18.49 5.45 -28.70
CA HIS A 722 -18.12 6.81 -28.33
C HIS A 722 -18.69 7.90 -29.26
N GLU A 723 -18.93 7.59 -30.54
CA GLU A 723 -19.59 8.48 -31.49
C GLU A 723 -21.10 8.47 -31.24
N PHE A 724 -21.70 7.28 -31.02
CA PHE A 724 -23.12 7.13 -30.70
C PHE A 724 -23.52 7.95 -29.48
N LEU A 725 -22.65 8.03 -28.46
CA LEU A 725 -22.93 8.81 -27.24
C LEU A 725 -22.97 10.33 -27.49
N ARG A 726 -22.35 10.81 -28.57
CA ARG A 726 -22.33 12.24 -28.98
C ARG A 726 -23.52 12.66 -29.80
N LEU A 727 -24.26 11.70 -30.38
CA LEU A 727 -25.44 11.97 -31.15
C LEU A 727 -26.58 12.46 -30.26
N ASP A 728 -27.40 13.38 -30.76
CA ASP A 728 -28.63 13.76 -30.10
C ASP A 728 -29.63 12.60 -30.10
N GLU A 729 -30.62 12.65 -29.22
CA GLU A 729 -31.59 11.56 -29.04
C GLU A 729 -32.29 11.19 -30.33
N ASP A 730 -32.71 12.19 -31.11
CA ASP A 730 -33.35 11.99 -32.41
C ASP A 730 -32.43 11.35 -33.46
N GLU A 731 -31.12 11.64 -33.41
CA GLU A 731 -30.13 11.09 -34.30
C GLU A 731 -29.78 9.64 -33.99
N ARG A 732 -30.02 9.20 -32.77
CA ARG A 732 -29.79 7.79 -32.33
C ARG A 732 -30.83 6.83 -32.86
N GLU A 733 -31.99 7.33 -33.27
CA GLU A 733 -33.08 6.48 -33.79
C GLU A 733 -32.59 5.75 -35.06
N GLY A 734 -32.70 4.42 -35.07
CA GLY A 734 -32.24 3.57 -36.17
C GLY A 734 -30.73 3.31 -36.21
N LYS A 735 -29.93 3.82 -35.25
CA LYS A 735 -28.50 3.55 -35.16
C LYS A 735 -28.18 2.43 -34.17
N PHE A 736 -27.12 1.66 -34.47
CA PHE A 736 -26.70 0.50 -33.70
C PHE A 736 -25.28 0.73 -33.13
N PRO A 737 -25.14 0.99 -31.84
CA PRO A 737 -23.82 1.18 -31.23
C PRO A 737 -23.02 -0.12 -31.25
N TYR A 738 -21.73 -0.02 -31.56
CA TYR A 738 -20.80 -1.16 -31.52
C TYR A 738 -19.46 -0.77 -30.93
N VAL A 739 -18.73 -1.78 -30.46
CA VAL A 739 -17.30 -1.73 -30.13
C VAL A 739 -16.51 -2.65 -31.05
N TRP A 740 -15.23 -2.34 -31.23
CA TRP A 740 -14.34 -3.20 -31.98
C TRP A 740 -13.86 -4.37 -31.16
N GLY A 741 -13.69 -5.51 -31.77
CA GLY A 741 -13.03 -6.68 -31.21
C GLY A 741 -12.24 -7.42 -32.31
N VAL A 742 -11.60 -8.52 -31.94
CA VAL A 742 -10.92 -9.43 -32.87
C VAL A 742 -11.49 -10.84 -32.75
N ASP A 743 -11.58 -11.52 -33.89
CA ASP A 743 -12.01 -12.93 -33.95
C ASP A 743 -10.83 -13.87 -33.59
N ARG A 744 -11.10 -15.19 -33.55
CA ARG A 744 -10.08 -16.22 -33.29
C ARG A 744 -8.96 -16.25 -34.34
N LYS A 745 -9.12 -15.58 -35.47
CA LYS A 745 -8.14 -15.45 -36.56
C LYS A 745 -7.48 -14.07 -36.54
N ASN A 746 -7.63 -13.34 -35.45
CA ASN A 746 -7.11 -11.99 -35.24
C ASN A 746 -7.60 -10.95 -36.29
N ARG A 747 -8.84 -11.09 -36.79
CA ARG A 747 -9.44 -10.11 -37.74
C ARG A 747 -10.45 -9.24 -36.99
N LEU A 748 -10.54 -7.98 -37.38
CA LEU A 748 -11.51 -7.05 -36.79
C LEU A 748 -12.95 -7.53 -36.96
N ILE A 749 -13.73 -7.39 -35.91
CA ILE A 749 -15.15 -7.65 -35.88
C ILE A 749 -15.91 -6.49 -35.18
N ARG A 750 -17.13 -6.19 -35.64
CA ARG A 750 -18.05 -5.27 -34.96
C ARG A 750 -18.91 -6.06 -33.97
N ILE A 751 -18.88 -5.63 -32.72
CA ILE A 751 -19.67 -6.23 -31.65
C ILE A 751 -20.76 -5.24 -31.25
N LEU A 752 -21.99 -5.51 -31.66
CA LEU A 752 -23.14 -4.67 -31.36
C LEU A 752 -23.46 -4.71 -29.87
N CYS A 753 -23.84 -3.55 -29.34
CA CYS A 753 -24.21 -3.33 -27.95
C CYS A 753 -25.71 -3.08 -27.81
N THR A 754 -26.30 -3.52 -26.70
CA THR A 754 -27.71 -3.20 -26.40
C THR A 754 -27.87 -1.74 -26.02
N GLN A 755 -29.09 -1.27 -26.03
CA GLN A 755 -29.43 0.08 -25.58
C GLN A 755 -29.17 0.26 -24.09
N GLU A 756 -29.43 -0.76 -23.28
CA GLU A 756 -29.15 -0.75 -21.84
C GLU A 756 -27.63 -0.56 -21.56
N LEU A 757 -26.77 -1.18 -22.36
CA LEU A 757 -25.33 -0.97 -22.26
C LEU A 757 -24.91 0.44 -22.71
N ALA A 758 -25.54 1.00 -23.74
CA ALA A 758 -25.29 2.39 -24.13
C ALA A 758 -25.69 3.38 -23.02
N LEU A 759 -26.78 3.09 -22.28
CA LEU A 759 -27.15 3.87 -21.10
C LEU A 759 -26.09 3.78 -19.99
N SER A 760 -25.50 2.59 -19.78
CA SER A 760 -24.35 2.45 -18.86
C SER A 760 -23.16 3.31 -19.28
N CYS A 761 -22.80 3.27 -20.56
CA CYS A 761 -21.70 4.10 -21.07
C CYS A 761 -21.95 5.59 -20.86
N LYS A 762 -23.19 6.05 -21.12
CA LYS A 762 -23.58 7.44 -20.90
C LYS A 762 -23.50 7.82 -19.42
N GLU A 763 -24.01 6.99 -18.55
CA GLU A 763 -23.99 7.22 -17.10
C GLU A 763 -22.57 7.28 -16.55
N ARG A 764 -21.67 6.40 -16.99
CA ARG A 764 -20.25 6.44 -16.59
C ARG A 764 -19.51 7.69 -17.09
N LEU A 765 -19.83 8.13 -18.31
CA LEU A 765 -19.30 9.38 -18.83
C LEU A 765 -19.79 10.59 -18.04
N ASP A 766 -21.08 10.63 -17.70
CA ASP A 766 -21.65 11.71 -16.89
C ASP A 766 -21.04 11.74 -15.49
N PHE A 767 -20.82 10.58 -14.88
CA PHE A 767 -20.14 10.48 -13.61
C PHE A 767 -18.69 10.99 -13.69
N TRP A 768 -17.95 10.64 -14.75
CA TRP A 768 -16.61 11.18 -14.99
C TRP A 768 -16.59 12.70 -15.10
N HIS A 769 -17.56 13.27 -15.83
CA HIS A 769 -17.69 14.73 -15.94
C HIS A 769 -18.03 15.38 -14.59
N GLN A 770 -18.83 14.74 -13.74
CA GLN A 770 -19.14 15.21 -12.39
C GLN A 770 -17.86 15.22 -11.52
N LEU A 771 -17.06 14.17 -11.54
CA LEU A 771 -15.81 14.11 -10.79
C LEU A 771 -14.82 15.19 -11.26
N ARG A 772 -14.67 15.38 -12.57
CA ARG A 772 -13.84 16.45 -13.14
C ARG A 772 -14.31 17.84 -12.67
N ALA A 773 -15.60 18.08 -12.67
CA ALA A 773 -16.17 19.36 -12.20
C ALA A 773 -15.92 19.60 -10.70
N ILE A 774 -16.02 18.56 -9.86
CA ILE A 774 -15.74 18.62 -8.43
C ILE A 774 -14.24 18.90 -8.18
N ALA A 775 -13.36 18.32 -8.99
CA ALA A 775 -11.90 18.52 -8.89
C ALA A 775 -11.41 19.82 -9.56
N GLY A 776 -12.31 20.65 -10.08
CA GLY A 776 -11.94 21.91 -10.76
C GLY A 776 -11.45 21.74 -12.20
N GLU A 777 -11.45 20.51 -12.74
CA GLU A 777 -11.00 20.15 -14.10
C GLU A 777 -12.15 20.34 -15.13
N ASN A 778 -12.84 21.45 -15.08
CA ASN A 778 -13.96 21.72 -16.01
C ASN A 778 -13.46 22.23 -17.35
N PRO A 779 -13.61 21.48 -18.47
CA PRO A 779 -13.19 21.92 -19.79
C PRO A 779 -13.92 23.17 -20.28
N ASN A 780 -15.07 23.49 -19.70
CA ASN A 780 -15.84 24.70 -20.01
C ASN A 780 -15.55 25.87 -19.06
N ARG A 781 -14.58 25.72 -18.16
CA ARG A 781 -14.17 26.83 -17.30
C ARG A 781 -13.54 27.89 -18.17
N ILE A 782 -14.24 29.00 -18.35
CA ILE A 782 -13.72 30.19 -18.98
C ILE A 782 -12.64 30.73 -18.03
N ASP A 783 -11.37 30.54 -18.36
CA ASP A 783 -10.28 31.19 -17.66
C ASP A 783 -10.42 32.71 -17.87
N PRO A 784 -10.72 33.51 -16.82
CA PRO A 784 -10.86 34.96 -16.97
C PRO A 784 -9.59 35.61 -17.58
N GLN A 785 -8.44 34.97 -17.39
CA GLN A 785 -7.16 35.44 -17.91
C GLN A 785 -6.99 35.14 -19.39
N GLN A 786 -7.47 33.95 -19.84
CA GLN A 786 -7.53 33.63 -21.28
C GLN A 786 -8.51 34.55 -22.02
N VAL A 787 -9.71 34.76 -21.45
CA VAL A 787 -10.69 35.70 -22.04
C VAL A 787 -10.15 37.13 -22.05
N ALA A 788 -9.50 37.58 -20.99
CA ALA A 788 -8.87 38.88 -20.94
C ALA A 788 -7.72 39.00 -21.95
N ASN A 789 -6.92 37.94 -22.12
CA ASN A 789 -5.85 37.92 -23.12
C ASN A 789 -6.39 37.84 -24.56
N GLN A 790 -7.44 37.07 -24.77
CA GLN A 790 -8.11 36.99 -26.07
C GLN A 790 -8.78 38.34 -26.42
N ALA A 791 -9.47 38.95 -25.49
CA ALA A 791 -10.05 40.27 -25.66
C ALA A 791 -8.97 41.35 -25.89
N LYS A 792 -7.82 41.27 -25.18
CA LYS A 792 -6.66 42.16 -25.45
C LYS A 792 -6.06 41.93 -26.84
N ALA A 793 -5.96 40.69 -27.30
CA ALA A 793 -5.46 40.33 -28.62
C ALA A 793 -6.43 40.82 -29.73
N GLU A 794 -7.73 40.61 -29.56
CA GLU A 794 -8.78 41.09 -30.46
C GLU A 794 -8.82 42.67 -30.53
N MET A 795 -8.65 43.31 -29.37
CA MET A 795 -8.57 44.77 -29.26
C MET A 795 -7.29 45.30 -29.93
N ALA A 796 -6.16 44.60 -29.73
CA ALA A 796 -4.89 44.95 -30.41
C ALA A 796 -4.98 44.75 -31.91
N GLN A 797 -5.61 43.69 -32.41
CA GLN A 797 -5.87 43.47 -33.82
C GLN A 797 -6.81 44.51 -34.43
N SER A 798 -7.88 44.87 -33.72
CA SER A 798 -8.81 45.93 -34.13
C SER A 798 -8.15 47.29 -34.17
N LEU A 799 -7.30 47.65 -33.20
CA LEU A 799 -6.51 48.88 -33.15
C LEU A 799 -5.46 48.87 -34.31
N ALA A 800 -4.77 47.79 -34.55
CA ALA A 800 -3.81 47.65 -35.63
C ALA A 800 -4.50 47.80 -36.99
N ALA A 801 -5.66 47.16 -37.21
CA ALA A 801 -6.45 47.29 -38.42
C ALA A 801 -6.96 48.74 -38.67
N THR A 802 -7.34 49.44 -37.58
CA THR A 802 -7.78 50.85 -37.62
C THR A 802 -6.61 51.78 -37.94
N LEU A 803 -5.45 51.60 -37.34
CA LEU A 803 -4.22 52.33 -37.61
C LEU A 803 -3.69 52.10 -39.03
N LEU A 804 -3.79 50.85 -39.53
CA LEU A 804 -3.45 50.53 -40.93
C LEU A 804 -4.40 51.21 -41.93
N LYS A 805 -5.70 51.31 -41.66
CA LYS A 805 -6.67 52.04 -42.46
C LYS A 805 -6.40 53.57 -42.51
N LEU A 806 -5.86 54.10 -41.41
CA LEU A 806 -5.52 55.53 -41.30
C LEU A 806 -4.17 55.87 -41.93
N SER A 807 -3.24 54.91 -42.04
CA SER A 807 -1.86 55.15 -42.49
C SER A 807 -1.61 54.95 -44.00
N GLY A 808 -2.57 54.42 -44.77
CA GLY A 808 -2.44 54.30 -46.26
C GLY A 808 -1.29 53.38 -46.72
N GLY A 809 -0.75 52.50 -45.91
CA GLY A 809 0.45 51.71 -46.21
C GLY A 809 0.21 50.21 -46.45
N ASN A 810 1.17 49.58 -47.11
CA ASN A 810 1.13 48.24 -47.68
C ASN A 810 1.03 47.14 -46.59
N VAL A 811 -0.03 46.36 -46.59
CA VAL A 811 -0.53 45.48 -45.52
C VAL A 811 0.27 44.15 -45.41
N SER A 812 0.98 43.72 -46.45
CA SER A 812 1.60 42.38 -46.49
C SER A 812 2.83 42.21 -45.60
N ALA A 813 3.66 43.21 -45.47
CA ALA A 813 4.92 43.09 -44.72
C ALA A 813 4.77 43.21 -43.17
N MET A 814 3.60 43.67 -42.71
CA MET A 814 3.33 43.79 -41.24
C MET A 814 2.51 42.63 -40.66
N ALA A 815 1.74 41.95 -41.54
CA ALA A 815 1.00 40.75 -41.12
C ALA A 815 1.95 39.56 -40.79
N ASP A 816 3.05 39.43 -41.55
CA ASP A 816 4.06 38.36 -41.32
C ASP A 816 4.89 38.58 -40.05
N ASN A 817 5.04 39.82 -39.55
CA ASN A 817 5.72 40.09 -38.30
C ASN A 817 4.80 39.97 -37.05
N LEU A 818 3.49 40.00 -37.21
CA LEU A 818 2.52 39.87 -36.13
C LEU A 818 2.06 38.41 -35.94
N SER A 819 2.11 37.59 -37.00
CA SER A 819 1.84 36.17 -36.91
C SER A 819 2.99 35.33 -36.29
N GLY A 820 4.23 35.84 -36.35
CA GLY A 820 5.38 35.20 -35.69
C GLY A 820 5.46 35.43 -34.18
N ALA A 821 4.74 36.43 -33.68
CA ALA A 821 4.76 36.73 -32.22
C ALA A 821 3.64 36.04 -31.41
N ALA A 822 2.69 35.38 -32.11
CA ALA A 822 1.55 34.71 -31.42
C ALA A 822 1.75 33.21 -31.17
N ALA A 823 2.90 32.64 -31.63
CA ALA A 823 3.15 31.19 -31.52
C ALA A 823 4.09 30.77 -30.37
N SER A 824 4.47 31.68 -29.49
CA SER A 824 5.29 31.34 -28.33
C SER A 824 4.93 32.19 -27.12
N ALA A 825 3.84 31.82 -26.46
CA ALA A 825 3.61 32.25 -25.08
C ALA A 825 3.50 30.98 -24.23
N PRO A 826 4.36 30.81 -23.19
CA PRO A 826 4.21 29.69 -22.28
C PRO A 826 3.00 29.95 -21.38
N ALA A 827 2.19 28.89 -21.21
CA ALA A 827 1.18 28.85 -20.16
C ALA A 827 1.89 28.70 -18.83
N ALA A 828 1.93 29.75 -18.04
CA ALA A 828 1.88 29.81 -16.59
C ALA A 828 2.34 31.19 -16.11
N GLY A 829 1.49 31.89 -15.36
CA GLY A 829 1.79 33.19 -14.78
C GLY A 829 2.72 33.10 -13.59
N GLY A 830 4.00 33.31 -13.80
CA GLY A 830 5.02 33.54 -12.81
C GLY A 830 6.24 34.17 -13.50
N GLU A 831 6.94 35.08 -12.82
CA GLU A 831 8.21 35.57 -13.32
C GLU A 831 9.19 34.39 -13.45
N ALA A 832 9.82 34.26 -14.62
CA ALA A 832 10.86 33.26 -14.85
C ALA A 832 12.01 33.49 -13.88
N LEU A 833 12.40 32.43 -13.16
CA LEU A 833 13.53 32.47 -12.22
C LEU A 833 14.85 32.43 -13.00
N ASP A 834 15.78 33.32 -12.65
CA ASP A 834 17.15 33.27 -13.16
C ASP A 834 17.84 31.99 -12.69
N GLY A 835 18.45 31.22 -13.60
CA GLY A 835 19.17 29.99 -13.28
C GLY A 835 18.34 28.70 -13.41
N TYR A 836 17.31 28.68 -14.24
CA TYR A 836 16.52 27.48 -14.53
C TYR A 836 17.36 26.34 -15.09
N GLU A 837 17.36 25.22 -14.40
CA GLU A 837 17.91 23.94 -14.86
C GLU A 837 16.74 22.98 -15.13
N PRO A 838 16.60 22.45 -16.38
CA PRO A 838 15.50 21.56 -16.72
C PRO A 838 15.62 20.19 -16.02
N VAL A 839 14.48 19.55 -15.77
CA VAL A 839 14.43 18.15 -15.37
C VAL A 839 15.12 17.26 -16.41
N TRP A 840 15.86 16.28 -15.96
CA TRP A 840 16.47 15.27 -16.81
C TRP A 840 16.40 13.88 -16.18
N ILE A 841 16.59 12.82 -16.98
CA ILE A 841 16.50 11.43 -16.55
C ILE A 841 17.68 10.62 -17.09
N GLU A 842 18.25 9.76 -16.26
CA GLU A 842 19.24 8.74 -16.69
C GLU A 842 18.52 7.61 -17.41
N THR A 843 18.03 7.88 -18.63
CA THR A 843 17.18 6.97 -19.42
C THR A 843 17.72 5.53 -19.49
N PRO A 844 19.02 5.25 -19.69
CA PRO A 844 19.52 3.87 -19.74
C PRO A 844 19.36 3.10 -18.41
N GLU A 845 19.18 3.79 -17.30
CA GLU A 845 19.03 3.19 -15.97
C GLU A 845 17.56 3.09 -15.54
N CYS A 846 16.62 3.46 -16.41
CA CYS A 846 15.19 3.36 -16.16
C CYS A 846 14.75 1.90 -16.03
N THR A 847 13.85 1.63 -15.08
CA THR A 847 13.28 0.29 -14.80
C THR A 847 11.90 0.09 -15.41
N ALA A 848 11.41 1.04 -16.21
CA ALA A 848 10.08 1.01 -16.84
C ALA A 848 8.93 0.75 -15.84
N CYS A 849 8.97 1.42 -14.68
CA CYS A 849 7.99 1.24 -13.60
C CYS A 849 6.70 2.04 -13.77
N ASP A 850 6.48 2.69 -14.90
CA ASP A 850 5.34 3.53 -15.29
C ASP A 850 5.12 4.82 -14.46
N GLU A 851 5.60 4.92 -13.22
CA GLU A 851 5.32 5.98 -12.27
C GLU A 851 5.49 7.41 -12.82
N CYS A 852 6.63 7.72 -13.44
CA CYS A 852 6.89 9.06 -13.95
C CYS A 852 5.99 9.44 -15.13
N VAL A 853 5.69 8.48 -15.99
CA VAL A 853 4.83 8.67 -17.17
C VAL A 853 3.36 8.83 -16.73
N GLU A 854 2.94 8.14 -15.70
CA GLU A 854 1.60 8.29 -15.12
C GLU A 854 1.44 9.61 -14.34
N ILE A 855 2.45 10.00 -13.53
CA ILE A 855 2.41 11.23 -12.72
C ILE A 855 2.50 12.48 -13.59
N ALA A 856 3.34 12.48 -14.62
CA ALA A 856 3.60 13.64 -15.44
C ALA A 856 3.70 13.31 -16.94
N PRO A 857 2.63 12.84 -17.58
CA PRO A 857 2.62 12.39 -18.98
C PRO A 857 2.95 13.52 -20.00
N GLY A 858 2.79 14.79 -19.60
CA GLY A 858 3.21 15.94 -20.39
C GLY A 858 4.72 16.18 -20.38
N ILE A 859 5.43 15.62 -19.40
CA ILE A 859 6.88 15.78 -19.20
C ILE A 859 7.63 14.53 -19.62
N PHE A 860 7.17 13.33 -19.17
CA PHE A 860 7.82 12.05 -19.41
C PHE A 860 6.99 11.19 -20.37
N GLN A 861 7.66 10.49 -21.27
CA GLN A 861 7.07 9.48 -22.14
C GLN A 861 8.07 8.34 -22.35
N TYR A 862 7.61 7.21 -22.84
CA TYR A 862 8.48 6.11 -23.22
C TYR A 862 9.06 6.28 -24.64
N ASN A 863 10.31 5.92 -24.78
CA ASN A 863 10.93 5.71 -26.10
C ASN A 863 10.57 4.33 -26.67
N ASP A 864 11.08 4.02 -27.86
CA ASP A 864 10.84 2.73 -28.55
C ASP A 864 11.37 1.52 -27.77
N GLU A 865 12.29 1.73 -26.82
CA GLU A 865 12.88 0.69 -25.94
C GLU A 865 12.14 0.57 -24.59
N LYS A 866 10.96 1.21 -24.46
CA LYS A 866 10.17 1.30 -23.20
C LYS A 866 10.94 1.91 -22.01
N LEU A 867 11.88 2.81 -22.28
CA LEU A 867 12.60 3.57 -21.26
C LEU A 867 12.07 4.99 -21.21
N ALA A 868 11.86 5.54 -20.02
CA ALA A 868 11.34 6.90 -19.87
C ALA A 868 12.32 7.96 -20.35
N ILE A 869 11.81 8.95 -21.09
CA ILE A 869 12.54 10.13 -21.57
C ILE A 869 11.77 11.40 -21.23
N VAL A 870 12.48 12.52 -21.12
CA VAL A 870 11.86 13.84 -20.97
C VAL A 870 11.53 14.38 -22.36
N VAL A 871 10.24 14.58 -22.66
CA VAL A 871 9.76 15.13 -23.93
C VAL A 871 9.50 16.64 -23.86
N ASN A 872 9.07 17.12 -22.70
CA ASN A 872 8.85 18.55 -22.46
C ASN A 872 9.12 18.91 -21.00
N PRO A 873 10.27 19.49 -20.65
CA PRO A 873 10.63 19.82 -19.27
C PRO A 873 9.66 20.76 -18.54
N GLN A 874 8.83 21.50 -19.26
CA GLN A 874 7.84 22.44 -18.74
C GLN A 874 6.40 21.99 -19.05
N GLY A 875 6.20 20.73 -19.40
CA GLY A 875 4.91 20.14 -19.78
C GLY A 875 3.94 19.86 -18.61
N GLY A 876 4.32 20.21 -17.39
CA GLY A 876 3.52 20.02 -16.18
C GLY A 876 3.97 20.95 -15.03
N SER A 877 3.55 20.69 -13.80
CA SER A 877 3.98 21.46 -12.61
C SER A 877 5.35 20.97 -12.09
N TYR A 878 6.10 21.83 -11.41
CA TYR A 878 7.33 21.41 -10.72
C TYR A 878 7.03 20.36 -9.64
N GLU A 879 5.86 20.48 -8.99
CA GLU A 879 5.39 19.49 -8.04
C GLU A 879 5.28 18.09 -8.67
N SER A 880 4.77 17.97 -9.90
CA SER A 880 4.68 16.69 -10.59
C SER A 880 6.05 16.09 -10.93
N ILE A 881 7.05 16.95 -11.24
CA ILE A 881 8.43 16.50 -11.45
C ILE A 881 9.03 15.95 -10.15
N VAL A 882 8.88 16.68 -9.03
CA VAL A 882 9.40 16.26 -7.74
C VAL A 882 8.74 14.95 -7.30
N LYS A 883 7.42 14.83 -7.45
CA LYS A 883 6.69 13.57 -7.19
C LYS A 883 7.21 12.41 -8.08
N ALA A 884 7.45 12.64 -9.35
CA ALA A 884 7.99 11.62 -10.24
C ALA A 884 9.38 11.15 -9.80
N ALA A 885 10.26 12.07 -9.38
CA ALA A 885 11.56 11.71 -8.84
C ALA A 885 11.46 10.89 -7.55
N GLU A 886 10.57 11.27 -6.66
CA GLU A 886 10.32 10.55 -5.38
C GLU A 886 9.79 9.13 -5.62
N LYS A 887 8.90 8.95 -6.58
CA LYS A 887 8.29 7.64 -6.91
C LYS A 887 9.18 6.76 -7.79
N CYS A 888 10.20 7.33 -8.41
CA CYS A 888 11.10 6.58 -9.26
C CYS A 888 11.87 5.52 -8.48
N THR A 889 11.56 4.24 -8.69
CA THR A 889 12.22 3.10 -8.03
C THR A 889 13.71 3.02 -8.31
N ALA A 890 14.15 3.54 -9.47
CA ALA A 890 15.56 3.55 -9.87
C ALA A 890 16.33 4.79 -9.43
N GLU A 891 15.67 5.85 -8.90
CA GLU A 891 16.26 7.15 -8.52
C GLU A 891 17.02 7.84 -9.68
N VAL A 892 16.49 7.75 -10.88
CA VAL A 892 17.15 8.23 -12.12
C VAL A 892 16.56 9.53 -12.65
N ILE A 893 15.62 10.15 -11.93
CA ILE A 893 14.99 11.41 -12.32
C ILE A 893 15.57 12.53 -11.45
N HIS A 894 16.15 13.54 -12.12
CA HIS A 894 16.74 14.71 -11.50
C HIS A 894 15.86 15.93 -11.78
N PRO A 895 15.16 16.46 -10.75
CA PRO A 895 14.12 17.47 -10.93
C PRO A 895 14.58 18.79 -11.52
N GLY A 896 15.88 19.13 -11.44
CA GLY A 896 16.37 20.46 -11.79
C GLY A 896 15.81 21.56 -10.88
N THR A 897 15.66 22.76 -11.41
CA THR A 897 15.12 23.91 -10.66
C THR A 897 13.74 24.31 -11.19
N PRO A 898 12.86 24.90 -10.34
CA PRO A 898 11.57 25.37 -10.79
C PRO A 898 11.71 26.51 -11.81
N TRP A 899 10.90 26.48 -12.86
CA TRP A 899 10.90 27.53 -13.90
C TRP A 899 9.98 28.70 -13.57
N SER A 900 9.14 28.60 -12.55
CA SER A 900 8.16 29.63 -12.17
C SER A 900 8.08 29.77 -10.65
N SER A 901 7.96 30.99 -10.16
CA SER A 901 7.76 31.31 -8.74
C SER A 901 6.29 31.16 -8.28
N GLY A 902 5.37 30.87 -9.19
CA GLY A 902 3.92 30.86 -8.92
C GLY A 902 3.38 29.55 -8.31
N GLU A 903 4.21 28.53 -8.08
CA GLU A 903 3.76 27.25 -7.53
C GLU A 903 3.52 27.29 -6.01
N LYS A 904 2.48 26.59 -5.56
CA LYS A 904 2.17 26.46 -4.13
C LYS A 904 3.28 25.66 -3.43
N ASN A 905 3.70 26.09 -2.24
CA ASN A 905 4.71 25.40 -1.41
C ASN A 905 6.09 25.23 -2.06
N LEU A 906 6.49 26.16 -2.94
CA LEU A 906 7.73 26.08 -3.72
C LEU A 906 8.97 25.78 -2.87
N ASP A 907 9.15 26.41 -1.71
CA ASP A 907 10.29 26.18 -0.80
C ASP A 907 10.34 24.73 -0.29
N LYS A 908 9.17 24.10 -0.06
CA LYS A 908 9.10 22.68 0.34
C LYS A 908 9.45 21.77 -0.83
N LEU A 909 8.99 22.10 -2.03
CA LEU A 909 9.30 21.33 -3.24
C LEU A 909 10.79 21.36 -3.56
N ILE A 910 11.42 22.54 -3.48
CA ILE A 910 12.88 22.69 -3.67
C ILE A 910 13.64 21.82 -2.67
N LYS A 911 13.27 21.87 -1.39
CA LYS A 911 13.90 21.04 -0.35
C LYS A 911 13.73 19.54 -0.58
N ARG A 912 12.58 19.12 -1.12
CA ARG A 912 12.33 17.70 -1.47
C ARG A 912 13.15 17.29 -2.69
N ALA A 913 13.26 18.19 -3.68
CA ALA A 913 14.04 17.96 -4.89
C ALA A 913 15.55 17.80 -4.63
N GLU A 914 16.11 18.48 -3.59
CA GLU A 914 17.53 18.38 -3.21
C GLU A 914 18.01 16.94 -2.97
N LYS A 915 17.10 16.03 -2.64
CA LYS A 915 17.40 14.60 -2.42
C LYS A 915 17.72 13.84 -3.72
N PHE A 916 17.33 14.40 -4.87
CA PHE A 916 17.39 13.76 -6.18
C PHE A 916 18.24 14.58 -7.20
N GLN A 917 19.01 15.54 -6.71
CA GLN A 917 19.95 16.36 -7.51
C GLN A 917 21.34 15.73 -7.61
#